data_f7d3d86fb3e9180f6be8219b5c27e147
#
_entry.id   f7d3d86fb3e9180f6be8219b5c27e147
#
_cell.length_a   1.000
_cell.length_b   1.000
_cell.length_c   1.000
_cell.angle_alpha   90.00
_cell.angle_beta   90.00
_cell.angle_gamma   90.00
#
_symmetry.space_group_name_H-M   'P 1'
#
loop_
_entity.id
_entity.type
_entity.pdbx_description
1 polymer ?
#
loop_
_entity_poly.entity_id
_entity_poly.type
_entity_poly.pdbx_seq_one_letter_code
_entity_poly.pdbx_strand_id
1 'polypeptide(L)'
;MITRSKKFFFTIVIILFHFTNTYSQHLVGKDLDPFQPVKIAEDGSWCWFQDERALLIDNKVFFTGVTSKGYNTVSEWNLDDYSTKTTVLTEGTLPADDHNVGSLMLRPDGKLLTVYSGHTYDEFVRYRTTVNPFDISEWTAESTFTANSKVCYSNTYYLEEAGITYNFFRGNGNNPHYLVSKDFGDSWTFGGRLFEFEGRSYLRYASDGKNRIHFITTDGHPRHMNNNIYHGYIENGNAYRSNGTLVGPLSTTENSKFKPSDFTMVFDGDLETREDVGWTSDIQLDEQGIPYFVFSVAKDPVTRGERFNVSKGGFDNRYHYAMWDDGKWVENEIAYAGSRLYPDENEYTGLISLNPKDKNILYFSGDVHPETGDPILVDGERRYEVFRAERLDEESPWRFTPVTFNSKEDNIRPIVLADDNREIVMWLTGRYTSYKDYQLKVYGKVIKEKKTVKEKKNKKITFLISKDPDNYEADLTIPYFAMKIAKESGFETKVILGEGERNEFKLPELEKNMDSDLLVFFLRRVALSSDQMQLIKNHIAAGKPVLGIRTANHAFSVKEGEIPSGYEDWWEFVPEVLGQENMGYGAAREPTHIVAEQKTGKGLLKDIPGGEWESQGNLYLLGNSLDNKAKVILSGTSDGKTMPIAYSRKFGRSRVIYTSLGYPTDFTHPYFIQFLKNAIDWTLKIK
;
A
#
# COMPACT_ATOMS: atom_id res chain seq x y z
N MET A 1 -73.24 -37.74 17.08
CA MET A 1 -72.89 -37.05 15.82
C MET A 1 -71.43 -36.61 15.91
N ILE A 2 -70.54 -37.31 15.27
CA ILE A 2 -69.09 -37.14 15.35
C ILE A 2 -68.65 -36.41 14.08
N THR A 3 -68.12 -35.19 14.26
CA THR A 3 -67.49 -34.44 13.18
C THR A 3 -65.96 -34.64 13.23
N ARG A 4 -65.40 -35.30 12.23
CA ARG A 4 -63.96 -35.50 12.02
C ARG A 4 -63.36 -34.20 11.46
N SER A 5 -62.39 -33.62 12.17
CA SER A 5 -61.51 -32.56 11.71
C SER A 5 -60.31 -33.21 10.95
N LYS A 6 -60.16 -32.88 9.67
CA LYS A 6 -58.98 -33.21 8.89
C LYS A 6 -57.88 -32.17 9.18
N LYS A 7 -56.77 -32.60 9.78
CA LYS A 7 -55.50 -31.82 9.83
C LYS A 7 -54.76 -31.98 8.48
N PHE A 8 -54.55 -30.89 7.79
CA PHE A 8 -53.61 -30.79 6.70
C PHE A 8 -52.20 -30.57 7.24
N PHE A 9 -51.27 -31.48 7.01
CA PHE A 9 -49.86 -31.29 7.23
C PHE A 9 -49.27 -30.64 5.99
N PHE A 10 -48.77 -29.41 6.13
CA PHE A 10 -47.91 -28.77 5.11
C PHE A 10 -46.47 -29.20 5.44
N THR A 11 -45.92 -30.06 4.57
CA THR A 11 -44.48 -30.37 4.59
C THR A 11 -43.75 -29.28 3.88
N ILE A 12 -43.07 -28.39 4.61
CA ILE A 12 -42.13 -27.43 4.04
C ILE A 12 -40.85 -28.19 3.73
N VAL A 13 -40.57 -28.40 2.44
CA VAL A 13 -39.28 -28.88 1.95
C VAL A 13 -38.35 -27.67 1.92
N ILE A 14 -37.47 -27.56 2.93
CA ILE A 14 -36.35 -26.61 2.90
C ILE A 14 -35.29 -27.22 1.98
N ILE A 15 -35.18 -26.70 0.77
CA ILE A 15 -34.05 -26.97 -0.12
C ILE A 15 -32.88 -26.10 0.38
N LEU A 16 -32.02 -26.73 1.16
CA LEU A 16 -30.71 -26.19 1.49
C LEU A 16 -29.85 -26.21 0.22
N PHE A 17 -29.73 -25.06 -0.44
CA PHE A 17 -28.65 -24.85 -1.40
C PHE A 17 -27.33 -24.79 -0.65
N HIS A 18 -26.61 -25.89 -0.66
CA HIS A 18 -25.20 -25.89 -0.32
C HIS A 18 -24.47 -25.18 -1.45
N PHE A 19 -24.17 -23.90 -1.27
CA PHE A 19 -23.10 -23.25 -2.02
C PHE A 19 -21.79 -23.83 -1.50
N THR A 20 -21.33 -24.90 -2.13
CA THR A 20 -19.93 -25.31 -2.02
C THR A 20 -19.12 -24.23 -2.76
N ASN A 21 -18.58 -23.28 -2.02
CA ASN A 21 -17.48 -22.45 -2.51
C ASN A 21 -16.27 -23.37 -2.74
N THR A 22 -16.22 -24.01 -3.88
CA THR A 22 -15.00 -24.58 -4.43
C THR A 22 -14.11 -23.41 -4.83
N TYR A 23 -13.31 -22.89 -3.91
CA TYR A 23 -12.11 -22.16 -4.27
C TYR A 23 -11.17 -23.18 -4.90
N SER A 24 -11.26 -23.24 -6.20
CA SER A 24 -10.53 -24.13 -7.02
C SER A 24 -9.23 -23.52 -7.48
N GLN A 25 -8.29 -24.41 -7.51
CA GLN A 25 -7.37 -24.62 -8.62
C GLN A 25 -6.57 -23.39 -9.07
N HIS A 26 -5.29 -23.58 -8.93
CA HIS A 26 -4.22 -22.86 -9.59
C HIS A 26 -4.63 -22.38 -10.99
N LEU A 27 -4.95 -21.11 -11.11
CA LEU A 27 -4.96 -20.43 -12.40
C LEU A 27 -3.51 -20.24 -12.80
N VAL A 28 -3.02 -21.18 -13.59
CA VAL A 28 -1.68 -21.11 -14.17
C VAL A 28 -1.80 -20.28 -15.45
N GLY A 29 -1.07 -19.15 -15.52
CA GLY A 29 -0.86 -18.44 -16.78
C GLY A 29 -1.77 -17.23 -17.03
N LYS A 30 -1.91 -16.86 -18.26
CA LYS A 30 -2.37 -15.58 -18.83
C LYS A 30 -3.74 -15.02 -18.41
N ASP A 31 -4.51 -15.74 -17.60
CA ASP A 31 -5.90 -15.41 -17.24
C ASP A 31 -6.04 -14.87 -15.81
N LEU A 32 -4.91 -14.59 -15.10
CA LEU A 32 -4.96 -14.00 -13.77
C LEU A 32 -5.41 -12.54 -13.85
N ASP A 33 -6.43 -12.23 -13.09
CA ASP A 33 -6.88 -10.86 -12.87
C ASP A 33 -5.74 -10.04 -12.22
N PRO A 34 -5.20 -9.00 -12.88
CA PRO A 34 -4.08 -8.22 -12.33
C PRO A 34 -4.42 -7.49 -11.04
N PHE A 35 -5.70 -7.45 -10.65
CA PHE A 35 -6.15 -6.84 -9.40
C PHE A 35 -6.31 -7.84 -8.26
N GLN A 36 -6.32 -9.14 -8.55
CA GLN A 36 -6.45 -10.15 -7.52
C GLN A 36 -5.08 -10.59 -6.98
N PRO A 37 -4.93 -10.71 -5.67
CA PRO A 37 -3.73 -11.27 -5.08
C PRO A 37 -3.62 -12.77 -5.36
N VAL A 38 -2.39 -13.26 -5.45
CA VAL A 38 -2.08 -14.67 -5.61
C VAL A 38 -1.72 -15.26 -4.25
N LYS A 39 -2.32 -16.39 -3.87
CA LYS A 39 -1.88 -17.13 -2.69
C LYS A 39 -0.59 -17.87 -3.02
N ILE A 40 0.50 -17.53 -2.33
CA ILE A 40 1.84 -18.05 -2.59
C ILE A 40 2.35 -19.06 -1.56
N ALA A 41 1.72 -19.12 -0.37
CA ALA A 41 1.90 -20.21 0.58
C ALA A 41 0.63 -20.45 1.41
N GLU A 42 0.38 -21.73 1.73
CA GLU A 42 -0.82 -22.14 2.49
C GLU A 42 -0.69 -21.91 4.00
N ASP A 43 0.53 -21.92 4.51
CA ASP A 43 0.83 -21.75 5.94
C ASP A 43 2.20 -21.07 6.06
N GLY A 44 2.25 -19.89 6.67
CA GLY A 44 3.48 -19.14 6.86
C GLY A 44 3.24 -17.85 7.60
N SER A 45 4.20 -17.49 8.43
CA SER A 45 4.23 -16.23 9.18
C SER A 45 5.65 -15.71 9.26
N TRP A 46 5.80 -14.44 9.62
CA TRP A 46 7.07 -13.79 9.90
C TRP A 46 6.93 -12.68 10.92
N CYS A 47 7.96 -12.51 11.72
CA CYS A 47 8.23 -11.28 12.47
C CYS A 47 9.00 -10.30 11.55
N TRP A 48 9.16 -9.05 11.98
CA TRP A 48 9.83 -8.01 11.18
C TRP A 48 11.22 -7.60 11.68
N PHE A 49 11.75 -8.29 12.70
CA PHE A 49 13.09 -8.01 13.22
C PHE A 49 14.18 -8.91 12.63
N GLN A 50 13.88 -9.60 11.55
CA GLN A 50 14.83 -10.42 10.79
C GLN A 50 14.85 -9.94 9.32
N ASP A 51 16.01 -9.72 8.75
CA ASP A 51 16.17 -9.30 7.36
C ASP A 51 17.43 -9.91 6.70
N GLU A 52 17.39 -10.07 5.37
CA GLU A 52 16.21 -9.92 4.52
C GLU A 52 15.30 -11.14 4.69
N ARG A 53 13.99 -10.93 4.79
CA ARG A 53 13.01 -12.05 4.82
C ARG A 53 12.62 -12.51 3.43
N ALA A 54 12.81 -11.67 2.43
CA ALA A 54 12.52 -11.98 1.03
C ALA A 54 13.55 -11.32 0.10
N LEU A 55 13.84 -12.01 -1.01
CA LEU A 55 14.75 -11.55 -2.05
C LEU A 55 14.09 -11.67 -3.41
N LEU A 56 14.23 -10.65 -4.25
CA LEU A 56 13.88 -10.71 -5.67
C LEU A 56 15.16 -11.00 -6.48
N ILE A 57 15.18 -12.13 -7.14
CA ILE A 57 16.31 -12.55 -7.99
C ILE A 57 15.73 -12.90 -9.35
N ASP A 58 16.05 -12.13 -10.37
CA ASP A 58 15.46 -12.22 -11.71
C ASP A 58 13.91 -12.20 -11.66
N ASN A 59 13.25 -13.25 -12.11
CA ASN A 59 11.81 -13.41 -12.09
C ASN A 59 11.30 -14.32 -10.95
N LYS A 60 12.05 -14.41 -9.86
CA LYS A 60 11.68 -15.23 -8.71
C LYS A 60 11.77 -14.44 -7.41
N VAL A 61 10.80 -14.64 -6.55
CA VAL A 61 10.85 -14.19 -5.16
C VAL A 61 11.17 -15.40 -4.28
N PHE A 62 12.23 -15.28 -3.50
CA PHE A 62 12.58 -16.24 -2.45
C PHE A 62 12.22 -15.61 -1.10
N PHE A 63 11.56 -16.34 -0.24
CA PHE A 63 11.17 -15.81 1.07
C PHE A 63 11.17 -16.88 2.17
N THR A 64 11.44 -16.44 3.39
CA THR A 64 11.41 -17.28 4.58
C THR A 64 10.05 -17.15 5.29
N GLY A 65 9.68 -18.20 6.01
CA GLY A 65 8.46 -18.23 6.82
C GLY A 65 8.53 -19.23 7.96
N VAL A 66 7.62 -19.09 8.90
CA VAL A 66 7.38 -20.08 9.97
C VAL A 66 5.94 -20.53 9.89
N THR A 67 5.73 -21.84 9.76
CA THR A 67 4.36 -22.40 9.74
C THR A 67 3.69 -22.32 11.11
N SER A 68 2.38 -22.48 11.14
CA SER A 68 1.59 -22.56 12.39
C SER A 68 2.04 -23.70 13.32
N LYS A 69 2.83 -24.65 12.80
CA LYS A 69 3.45 -25.75 13.57
C LYS A 69 4.88 -25.43 14.04
N GLY A 70 5.41 -24.26 13.71
CA GLY A 70 6.78 -23.85 14.08
C GLY A 70 7.87 -24.34 13.10
N TYR A 71 7.51 -24.82 11.91
CA TYR A 71 8.49 -25.27 10.93
C TYR A 71 9.04 -24.07 10.16
N ASN A 72 10.35 -23.90 10.13
CA ASN A 72 10.99 -22.90 9.29
C ASN A 72 10.98 -23.37 7.82
N THR A 73 10.59 -22.47 6.94
CA THR A 73 10.46 -22.73 5.50
C THR A 73 11.20 -21.70 4.67
N VAL A 74 11.62 -22.09 3.49
CA VAL A 74 12.00 -21.19 2.40
C VAL A 74 11.12 -21.52 1.21
N SER A 75 10.52 -20.50 0.65
CA SER A 75 9.62 -20.61 -0.51
C SER A 75 10.17 -19.84 -1.70
N GLU A 76 9.90 -20.34 -2.90
CA GLU A 76 10.12 -19.70 -4.19
C GLU A 76 8.77 -19.41 -4.83
N TRP A 77 8.58 -18.18 -5.27
CA TRP A 77 7.46 -17.77 -6.10
C TRP A 77 7.98 -17.29 -7.45
N ASN A 78 7.66 -18.03 -8.51
CA ASN A 78 8.02 -17.70 -9.87
C ASN A 78 7.02 -16.67 -10.44
N LEU A 79 7.51 -15.51 -10.87
CA LEU A 79 6.69 -14.42 -11.36
C LEU A 79 6.29 -14.54 -12.84
N ASP A 80 6.83 -15.53 -13.57
CA ASP A 80 6.45 -15.77 -14.97
C ASP A 80 5.17 -16.57 -15.08
N ASP A 81 5.02 -17.59 -14.23
CA ASP A 81 3.89 -18.54 -14.27
C ASP A 81 3.12 -18.60 -12.94
N TYR A 82 3.55 -17.81 -11.94
CA TYR A 82 2.99 -17.76 -10.59
C TYR A 82 3.06 -19.08 -9.81
N SER A 83 3.84 -20.04 -10.27
CA SER A 83 4.07 -21.28 -9.54
C SER A 83 4.85 -21.02 -8.25
N THR A 84 4.63 -21.88 -7.25
CA THR A 84 5.29 -21.80 -5.95
C THR A 84 5.90 -23.13 -5.57
N LYS A 85 7.02 -23.07 -4.84
CA LYS A 85 7.69 -24.22 -4.25
C LYS A 85 8.11 -23.86 -2.83
N THR A 86 7.91 -24.76 -1.89
CA THR A 86 8.30 -24.55 -0.49
C THR A 86 9.14 -25.71 -0.02
N THR A 87 10.27 -25.42 0.64
CA THR A 87 11.12 -26.38 1.31
C THR A 87 11.06 -26.15 2.81
N VAL A 88 10.79 -27.21 3.56
CA VAL A 88 10.84 -27.21 5.02
C VAL A 88 12.28 -27.43 5.45
N LEU A 89 12.79 -26.51 6.25
CA LEU A 89 14.18 -26.60 6.78
C LEU A 89 14.25 -27.32 8.12
N THR A 90 13.23 -27.12 8.97
CA THR A 90 13.18 -27.71 10.33
C THR A 90 11.80 -28.31 10.57
N GLU A 91 11.75 -29.50 11.18
CA GLU A 91 10.52 -30.10 11.65
C GLU A 91 10.62 -30.37 13.14
N GLY A 92 9.76 -29.70 13.94
CA GLY A 92 9.59 -29.98 15.37
C GLY A 92 10.79 -29.66 16.27
N THR A 93 11.81 -28.97 15.78
CA THR A 93 13.00 -28.58 16.56
C THR A 93 12.81 -27.29 17.34
N LEU A 94 11.95 -26.39 16.83
CA LEU A 94 11.61 -25.13 17.45
C LEU A 94 10.09 -25.05 17.72
N PRO A 95 9.66 -24.38 18.79
CA PRO A 95 8.23 -24.16 19.05
C PRO A 95 7.62 -23.26 17.98
N ALA A 96 6.29 -23.30 17.84
CA ALA A 96 5.56 -22.35 17.01
C ALA A 96 5.75 -20.94 17.57
N ASP A 97 6.43 -20.10 16.80
CA ASP A 97 6.71 -18.71 17.14
C ASP A 97 7.16 -17.99 15.85
N ASP A 98 6.46 -16.97 15.40
CA ASP A 98 6.78 -16.28 14.16
C ASP A 98 8.13 -15.52 14.20
N HIS A 99 8.66 -15.32 15.41
CA HIS A 99 9.99 -14.74 15.62
C HIS A 99 11.14 -15.74 15.31
N ASN A 100 10.84 -16.99 15.02
CA ASN A 100 11.85 -17.97 14.59
C ASN A 100 12.17 -17.87 13.09
N VAL A 101 11.52 -16.97 12.35
CA VAL A 101 11.76 -16.79 10.92
C VAL A 101 13.25 -16.48 10.64
N GLY A 102 13.78 -17.01 9.53
CA GLY A 102 15.16 -16.79 9.13
C GLY A 102 15.36 -15.51 8.33
N SER A 103 16.57 -14.97 8.39
CA SER A 103 17.09 -14.06 7.37
C SER A 103 17.56 -14.84 6.15
N LEU A 104 17.48 -14.26 4.98
CA LEU A 104 17.90 -14.84 3.70
C LEU A 104 18.92 -13.93 3.03
N MET A 105 20.01 -14.51 2.53
CA MET A 105 21.06 -13.77 1.83
C MET A 105 21.47 -14.50 0.56
N LEU A 106 21.55 -13.77 -0.56
CA LEU A 106 22.18 -14.27 -1.78
C LEU A 106 23.70 -14.14 -1.67
N ARG A 107 24.38 -15.25 -1.81
CA ARG A 107 25.85 -15.34 -1.80
C ARG A 107 26.43 -14.98 -3.17
N PRO A 108 27.70 -14.56 -3.24
CA PRO A 108 28.38 -14.30 -4.53
C PRO A 108 28.45 -15.50 -5.46
N ASP A 109 28.38 -16.72 -4.93
CA ASP A 109 28.35 -17.97 -5.71
C ASP A 109 26.95 -18.36 -6.22
N GLY A 110 25.97 -17.53 -6.00
CA GLY A 110 24.57 -17.74 -6.40
C GLY A 110 23.76 -18.64 -5.44
N LYS A 111 24.38 -19.16 -4.39
CA LYS A 111 23.67 -19.94 -3.38
C LYS A 111 22.92 -19.02 -2.40
N LEU A 112 21.88 -19.56 -1.79
CA LEU A 112 21.14 -18.87 -0.74
C LEU A 112 21.62 -19.37 0.62
N LEU A 113 21.98 -18.43 1.49
CA LEU A 113 22.22 -18.66 2.91
C LEU A 113 20.96 -18.25 3.69
N THR A 114 20.52 -19.08 4.63
CA THR A 114 19.53 -18.69 5.64
C THR A 114 20.12 -18.85 7.03
N VAL A 115 19.86 -17.82 7.88
CA VAL A 115 20.30 -17.82 9.29
C VAL A 115 19.08 -17.58 10.17
N TYR A 116 18.87 -18.43 11.16
CA TYR A 116 17.69 -18.38 12.04
C TYR A 116 18.01 -18.83 13.47
N SER A 117 17.14 -18.51 14.41
CA SER A 117 17.27 -18.90 15.82
C SER A 117 15.90 -19.04 16.45
N GLY A 118 15.81 -19.82 17.53
CA GLY A 118 14.60 -19.85 18.35
C GLY A 118 14.47 -18.57 19.19
N HIS A 119 13.27 -18.01 19.25
CA HIS A 119 12.98 -16.77 19.99
C HIS A 119 13.25 -16.93 21.49
N THR A 120 14.44 -16.60 21.93
CA THR A 120 14.91 -16.83 23.31
C THR A 120 14.73 -18.29 23.81
N TYR A 121 14.70 -19.23 22.87
CA TYR A 121 14.47 -20.64 23.18
C TYR A 121 15.77 -21.31 23.65
N ASP A 122 16.82 -21.20 22.88
CA ASP A 122 18.15 -21.76 23.16
C ASP A 122 19.27 -20.77 22.76
N GLU A 123 20.52 -21.24 22.80
CA GLU A 123 21.75 -20.47 22.54
C GLU A 123 22.29 -20.63 21.11
N PHE A 124 21.52 -21.26 20.21
CA PHE A 124 22.03 -21.60 18.88
C PHE A 124 21.56 -20.61 17.82
N VAL A 125 22.53 -19.99 17.14
CA VAL A 125 22.33 -19.37 15.82
C VAL A 125 22.54 -20.47 14.78
N ARG A 126 21.47 -20.82 14.07
CA ARG A 126 21.43 -21.91 13.07
C ARG A 126 21.58 -21.34 11.68
N TYR A 127 22.25 -22.10 10.81
CA TYR A 127 22.38 -21.67 9.42
C TYR A 127 22.47 -22.86 8.46
N ARG A 128 22.00 -22.63 7.23
CA ARG A 128 22.05 -23.56 6.11
C ARG A 128 22.30 -22.81 4.82
N THR A 129 22.91 -23.49 3.86
CA THR A 129 23.15 -22.97 2.51
C THR A 129 22.54 -23.91 1.48
N THR A 130 21.99 -23.41 0.37
CA THR A 130 21.53 -24.27 -0.71
C THR A 130 22.69 -25.03 -1.33
N VAL A 131 22.47 -26.28 -1.76
CA VAL A 131 23.48 -27.09 -2.41
C VAL A 131 23.81 -26.52 -3.79
N ASN A 132 22.77 -26.14 -4.54
CA ASN A 132 22.89 -25.57 -5.87
C ASN A 132 22.55 -24.08 -5.88
N PRO A 133 23.15 -23.26 -6.77
CA PRO A 133 22.79 -21.87 -6.98
C PRO A 133 21.30 -21.73 -7.40
N PHE A 134 20.61 -20.74 -6.85
CA PHE A 134 19.22 -20.36 -7.18
C PHE A 134 18.18 -21.49 -7.07
N ASP A 135 18.50 -22.58 -6.32
CA ASP A 135 17.62 -23.74 -6.15
C ASP A 135 17.43 -24.08 -4.67
N ILE A 136 16.19 -23.93 -4.18
CA ILE A 136 15.82 -24.22 -2.80
C ILE A 136 15.46 -25.70 -2.53
N SER A 137 15.63 -26.60 -3.51
CA SER A 137 15.21 -28.00 -3.35
C SER A 137 16.07 -28.79 -2.39
N GLU A 138 17.36 -28.44 -2.27
CA GLU A 138 18.30 -29.14 -1.43
C GLU A 138 19.18 -28.16 -0.64
N TRP A 139 19.28 -28.40 0.66
CA TRP A 139 20.03 -27.59 1.60
C TRP A 139 21.10 -28.45 2.30
N THR A 140 22.22 -27.85 2.68
CA THR A 140 23.20 -28.47 3.55
C THR A 140 22.57 -28.91 4.88
N ALA A 141 23.22 -29.81 5.61
CA ALA A 141 22.87 -30.09 6.99
C ALA A 141 22.88 -28.80 7.83
N GLU A 142 22.03 -28.73 8.86
CA GLU A 142 22.02 -27.61 9.77
C GLU A 142 23.38 -27.50 10.49
N SER A 143 23.95 -26.31 10.44
CA SER A 143 25.12 -25.91 11.22
C SER A 143 24.71 -24.92 12.28
N THR A 144 25.46 -24.85 13.39
CA THR A 144 25.14 -23.97 14.52
C THR A 144 26.38 -23.21 14.99
N PHE A 145 26.15 -21.97 15.43
CA PHE A 145 27.08 -21.22 16.27
C PHE A 145 26.48 -21.12 17.68
N THR A 146 27.26 -21.45 18.71
CA THR A 146 26.83 -21.38 20.11
C THR A 146 27.18 -20.00 20.70
N ALA A 147 26.14 -19.23 21.04
CA ALA A 147 26.31 -17.85 21.52
C ALA A 147 26.48 -17.71 23.03
N ASN A 148 26.50 -18.83 23.79
CA ASN A 148 26.59 -18.86 25.27
C ASN A 148 25.49 -18.06 26.00
N SER A 149 24.43 -17.71 25.30
CA SER A 149 23.24 -17.05 25.84
C SER A 149 22.05 -17.32 24.91
N LYS A 150 20.84 -17.18 25.41
CA LYS A 150 19.64 -17.26 24.55
C LYS A 150 19.68 -16.20 23.47
N VAL A 151 19.30 -16.58 22.24
CA VAL A 151 19.38 -15.74 21.04
C VAL A 151 18.02 -15.57 20.37
N CYS A 152 17.90 -14.54 19.54
CA CYS A 152 16.81 -14.36 18.59
C CYS A 152 17.18 -13.28 17.56
N TYR A 153 16.41 -13.20 16.46
CA TYR A 153 16.50 -12.18 15.40
C TYR A 153 17.82 -12.20 14.63
N SER A 154 17.92 -12.98 13.60
CA SER A 154 19.06 -12.94 12.68
C SER A 154 18.85 -11.94 11.56
N ASN A 155 19.88 -11.13 11.26
CA ASN A 155 19.89 -10.14 10.19
C ASN A 155 21.25 -10.26 9.49
N THR A 156 21.26 -10.70 8.24
CA THR A 156 22.47 -11.17 7.57
C THR A 156 22.80 -10.32 6.34
N TYR A 157 24.01 -9.73 6.30
CA TYR A 157 24.46 -8.84 5.24
C TYR A 157 25.89 -9.13 4.84
N TYR A 158 26.13 -9.24 3.53
CA TYR A 158 27.47 -9.33 2.94
C TYR A 158 27.94 -7.95 2.49
N LEU A 159 29.17 -7.58 2.86
CA LEU A 159 29.83 -6.35 2.43
C LEU A 159 30.96 -6.72 1.47
N GLU A 160 30.79 -6.38 0.19
CA GLU A 160 31.65 -6.78 -0.90
C GLU A 160 33.08 -6.22 -0.74
N GLU A 161 33.24 -4.93 -0.39
CA GLU A 161 34.56 -4.29 -0.27
C GLU A 161 35.38 -4.84 0.90
N ALA A 162 34.72 -5.24 1.98
CA ALA A 162 35.37 -5.86 3.14
C ALA A 162 35.56 -7.37 2.99
N GLY A 163 34.78 -8.01 2.11
CA GLY A 163 34.75 -9.47 1.98
C GLY A 163 34.24 -10.15 3.26
N ILE A 164 33.33 -9.48 3.98
CA ILE A 164 32.83 -9.93 5.29
C ILE A 164 31.29 -10.04 5.25
N THR A 165 30.78 -11.15 5.77
CA THR A 165 29.36 -11.31 6.08
C THR A 165 29.14 -11.05 7.58
N TYR A 166 28.18 -10.18 7.90
CA TYR A 166 27.71 -9.94 9.25
C TYR A 166 26.38 -10.66 9.48
N ASN A 167 26.17 -11.20 10.68
CA ASN A 167 24.85 -11.58 11.18
C ASN A 167 24.61 -10.89 12.51
N PHE A 168 23.67 -9.95 12.56
CA PHE A 168 23.24 -9.29 13.79
C PHE A 168 22.15 -10.11 14.45
N PHE A 169 22.21 -10.23 15.77
CA PHE A 169 21.24 -10.98 16.56
C PHE A 169 21.11 -10.38 17.96
N ARG A 170 20.02 -10.66 18.64
CA ARG A 170 19.87 -10.32 20.06
C ARG A 170 20.34 -11.47 20.92
N GLY A 171 21.28 -11.20 21.82
CA GLY A 171 21.93 -12.18 22.70
C GLY A 171 21.90 -11.80 24.16
N ASN A 172 23.04 -11.96 24.82
CA ASN A 172 23.23 -11.73 26.25
C ASN A 172 22.69 -10.36 26.74
N GLY A 173 21.93 -10.36 27.82
CA GLY A 173 21.29 -9.15 28.35
C GLY A 173 20.19 -8.55 27.45
N ASN A 174 19.69 -9.29 26.49
CA ASN A 174 18.78 -8.82 25.43
C ASN A 174 19.38 -7.70 24.57
N ASN A 175 20.69 -7.59 24.50
CA ASN A 175 21.40 -6.61 23.71
C ASN A 175 21.72 -7.13 22.29
N PRO A 176 21.90 -6.24 21.31
CA PRO A 176 22.31 -6.61 19.97
C PRO A 176 23.81 -7.02 19.96
N HIS A 177 24.06 -8.16 19.33
CA HIS A 177 25.37 -8.73 19.08
C HIS A 177 25.56 -8.96 17.59
N TYR A 178 26.77 -9.33 17.18
CA TYR A 178 27.01 -9.73 15.81
C TYR A 178 28.05 -10.84 15.71
N LEU A 179 27.86 -11.68 14.68
CA LEU A 179 28.84 -12.63 14.18
C LEU A 179 29.46 -12.09 12.91
N VAL A 180 30.65 -12.57 12.61
CA VAL A 180 31.34 -12.29 11.34
C VAL A 180 31.76 -13.60 10.67
N SER A 181 31.63 -13.62 9.34
CA SER A 181 32.09 -14.71 8.47
C SER A 181 32.95 -14.14 7.35
N LYS A 182 34.02 -14.87 6.98
CA LYS A 182 34.93 -14.55 5.86
C LYS A 182 34.81 -15.54 4.70
N ASP A 183 33.86 -16.45 4.79
CA ASP A 183 33.56 -17.52 3.85
C ASP A 183 32.08 -17.57 3.45
N PHE A 184 31.46 -16.38 3.37
CA PHE A 184 30.07 -16.18 2.94
C PHE A 184 29.05 -16.90 3.81
N GLY A 185 29.35 -17.14 5.09
CA GLY A 185 28.43 -17.77 6.05
C GLY A 185 28.64 -19.29 6.19
N ASP A 186 29.67 -19.90 5.61
CA ASP A 186 29.98 -21.31 5.83
C ASP A 186 30.52 -21.57 7.25
N SER A 187 31.19 -20.57 7.84
CA SER A 187 31.59 -20.58 9.25
C SER A 187 31.47 -19.19 9.89
N TRP A 188 31.30 -19.17 11.21
CA TRP A 188 31.05 -17.92 11.96
C TRP A 188 31.99 -17.81 13.14
N THR A 189 32.40 -16.57 13.43
CA THR A 189 33.10 -16.19 14.65
C THR A 189 32.35 -15.10 15.39
N PHE A 190 32.46 -15.06 16.71
CA PHE A 190 31.88 -14.00 17.49
C PHE A 190 32.53 -12.64 17.15
N GLY A 191 31.75 -11.70 16.66
CA GLY A 191 32.21 -10.38 16.29
C GLY A 191 32.24 -9.42 17.48
N GLY A 192 31.20 -9.44 18.31
CA GLY A 192 31.09 -8.60 19.49
C GLY A 192 29.68 -8.23 19.87
N ARG A 193 29.54 -7.39 20.89
CA ARG A 193 28.27 -6.73 21.29
C ARG A 193 28.23 -5.34 20.67
N LEU A 194 27.11 -5.03 19.98
CA LEU A 194 26.92 -3.70 19.37
C LEU A 194 26.59 -2.63 20.40
N PHE A 195 25.58 -2.90 21.25
CA PHE A 195 25.16 -2.01 22.33
C PHE A 195 25.18 -2.69 23.68
N GLU A 196 25.35 -1.92 24.74
CA GLU A 196 25.10 -2.35 26.11
C GLU A 196 24.12 -1.38 26.78
N PHE A 197 22.86 -1.81 26.89
CA PHE A 197 21.79 -1.01 27.44
C PHE A 197 20.72 -1.90 28.09
N GLU A 198 20.15 -1.49 29.21
CA GLU A 198 19.18 -2.28 29.96
C GLU A 198 17.76 -2.26 29.35
N GLY A 199 17.51 -1.35 28.39
CA GLY A 199 16.19 -1.11 27.82
C GLY A 199 15.66 -2.19 26.89
N ARG A 200 16.47 -3.13 26.40
CA ARG A 200 16.10 -4.13 25.39
C ARG A 200 15.77 -3.48 24.04
N SER A 201 16.75 -2.83 23.44
CA SER A 201 16.62 -2.12 22.17
C SER A 201 16.18 -3.01 21.01
N TYR A 202 15.38 -2.47 20.11
CA TYR A 202 14.91 -3.13 18.89
C TYR A 202 15.50 -2.45 17.66
N LEU A 203 16.21 -3.23 16.85
CA LEU A 203 16.93 -2.73 15.70
C LEU A 203 16.36 -3.23 14.39
N ARG A 204 16.49 -2.38 13.38
CA ARG A 204 16.32 -2.73 11.98
C ARG A 204 17.56 -2.27 11.23
N TYR A 205 17.92 -2.99 10.18
CA TYR A 205 19.15 -2.78 9.44
C TYR A 205 18.87 -2.64 7.95
N ALA A 206 19.76 -1.92 7.24
CA ALA A 206 19.83 -1.88 5.78
C ALA A 206 21.29 -1.79 5.35
N SER A 207 21.65 -2.50 4.29
CA SER A 207 23.03 -2.51 3.77
C SER A 207 23.08 -1.93 2.36
N ASP A 208 24.16 -1.22 2.04
CA ASP A 208 24.47 -0.84 0.65
C ASP A 208 25.11 -1.99 -0.16
N GLY A 209 25.36 -3.14 0.50
CA GLY A 209 26.03 -4.30 -0.08
C GLY A 209 27.52 -4.10 -0.34
N LYS A 210 28.08 -2.92 -0.08
CA LYS A 210 29.46 -2.53 -0.37
C LYS A 210 30.32 -2.45 0.89
N ASN A 211 30.08 -1.43 1.70
CA ASN A 211 30.90 -1.16 2.87
C ASN A 211 30.14 -0.63 4.09
N ARG A 212 28.82 -0.35 3.97
CA ARG A 212 28.00 0.21 5.06
C ARG A 212 26.81 -0.65 5.42
N ILE A 213 26.52 -0.67 6.72
CA ILE A 213 25.28 -1.20 7.28
C ILE A 213 24.67 -0.10 8.15
N HIS A 214 23.56 0.44 7.72
CA HIS A 214 22.76 1.40 8.47
C HIS A 214 21.84 0.66 9.45
N PHE A 215 21.49 1.32 10.56
CA PHE A 215 20.51 0.79 11.50
C PHE A 215 19.67 1.91 12.11
N ILE A 216 18.44 1.57 12.45
CA ILE A 216 17.61 2.34 13.37
C ILE A 216 17.37 1.53 14.63
N THR A 217 17.22 2.20 15.76
CA THR A 217 17.06 1.55 17.05
C THR A 217 16.14 2.34 17.97
N THR A 218 15.44 1.62 18.86
CA THR A 218 14.73 2.21 20.01
C THR A 218 15.64 2.29 21.23
N ASP A 219 15.24 3.06 22.26
CA ASP A 219 15.82 2.94 23.58
C ASP A 219 15.60 1.54 24.15
N GLY A 220 14.37 1.05 24.10
CA GLY A 220 14.05 -0.23 24.68
C GLY A 220 12.76 -0.84 24.13
N HIS A 221 12.21 -1.78 24.90
CA HIS A 221 10.93 -2.39 24.56
C HIS A 221 9.81 -1.36 24.76
N PRO A 222 8.94 -1.16 23.76
CA PRO A 222 7.87 -0.15 23.80
C PRO A 222 6.91 -0.33 24.98
N ARG A 223 6.69 -1.56 25.43
CA ARG A 223 5.88 -1.87 26.62
C ARG A 223 6.39 -1.21 27.90
N HIS A 224 7.69 -0.89 28.00
CA HIS A 224 8.35 -0.44 29.23
C HIS A 224 8.79 1.02 29.19
N MET A 225 8.90 1.62 28.01
CA MET A 225 9.50 2.93 27.81
C MET A 225 8.71 3.76 26.80
N ASN A 226 8.73 5.10 26.97
CA ASN A 226 8.49 6.01 25.88
C ASN A 226 9.74 5.94 25.00
N ASN A 227 9.60 5.46 23.77
CA ASN A 227 10.74 5.19 22.94
C ASN A 227 11.05 6.34 21.99
N ASN A 228 12.30 6.75 22.02
CA ASN A 228 12.91 7.51 20.95
C ASN A 228 13.33 6.57 19.81
N ILE A 229 13.53 7.12 18.63
CA ILE A 229 14.14 6.42 17.49
C ILE A 229 15.47 7.09 17.17
N TYR A 230 16.51 6.29 17.07
CA TYR A 230 17.87 6.74 16.72
C TYR A 230 18.34 6.07 15.42
N HIS A 231 19.22 6.75 14.69
CA HIS A 231 19.88 6.22 13.51
C HIS A 231 21.40 6.33 13.61
N GLY A 232 22.08 5.30 13.15
CA GLY A 232 23.52 5.26 12.94
C GLY A 232 23.91 4.31 11.83
N TYR A 233 25.20 4.20 11.54
CA TYR A 233 25.71 3.23 10.60
C TYR A 233 27.06 2.67 11.00
N ILE A 234 27.38 1.52 10.44
CA ILE A 234 28.65 0.79 10.60
C ILE A 234 29.40 0.85 9.28
N GLU A 235 30.66 1.23 9.33
CA GLU A 235 31.57 1.24 8.20
C GLU A 235 32.98 0.94 8.65
N ASN A 236 33.67 0.02 7.96
CA ASN A 236 35.08 -0.35 8.25
C ASN A 236 35.36 -0.66 9.73
N GLY A 237 34.42 -1.40 10.38
CA GLY A 237 34.56 -1.79 11.79
C GLY A 237 34.39 -0.66 12.80
N ASN A 238 33.86 0.48 12.39
CA ASN A 238 33.53 1.61 13.24
C ASN A 238 32.03 1.95 13.16
N ALA A 239 31.52 2.58 14.22
CA ALA A 239 30.17 3.09 14.29
C ALA A 239 30.14 4.61 14.14
N TYR A 240 29.14 5.13 13.44
CA TYR A 240 28.99 6.55 13.11
C TYR A 240 27.57 7.04 13.37
N ARG A 241 27.44 8.34 13.64
CA ARG A 241 26.16 9.07 13.59
C ARG A 241 25.76 9.33 12.14
N SER A 242 24.49 9.70 11.92
CA SER A 242 23.95 10.03 10.59
C SER A 242 24.79 11.02 9.78
N ASN A 243 25.39 11.99 10.46
CA ASN A 243 26.18 13.05 9.84
C ASN A 243 27.67 12.70 9.60
N GLY A 244 28.05 11.42 9.76
CA GLY A 244 29.44 10.97 9.61
C GLY A 244 30.34 11.18 10.83
N THR A 245 29.83 11.67 11.94
CA THR A 245 30.59 11.79 13.17
C THR A 245 30.91 10.41 13.74
N LEU A 246 32.19 10.11 13.93
CA LEU A 246 32.65 8.86 14.51
C LEU A 246 32.16 8.73 15.97
N VAL A 247 31.48 7.64 16.29
CA VAL A 247 31.12 7.25 17.66
C VAL A 247 32.27 6.44 18.28
N GLY A 248 32.83 5.51 17.52
CA GLY A 248 33.99 4.72 17.93
C GLY A 248 34.09 3.39 17.19
N PRO A 249 35.16 2.60 17.47
CA PRO A 249 35.31 1.26 16.92
C PRO A 249 34.29 0.29 17.54
N LEU A 250 33.81 -0.65 16.73
CA LEU A 250 32.95 -1.73 17.19
C LEU A 250 33.69 -2.57 18.25
N SER A 251 32.98 -2.95 19.29
CA SER A 251 33.52 -3.89 20.27
C SER A 251 33.69 -5.29 19.65
N THR A 252 34.82 -5.89 19.86
CA THR A 252 35.07 -7.30 19.47
C THR A 252 34.83 -8.28 20.62
N THR A 253 34.22 -7.82 21.70
CA THR A 253 33.94 -8.60 22.92
C THR A 253 32.51 -8.38 23.39
N GLU A 254 32.14 -9.02 24.50
CA GLU A 254 30.88 -8.81 25.20
C GLU A 254 30.74 -7.41 25.86
N ASN A 255 31.81 -6.62 25.91
CA ASN A 255 31.83 -5.30 26.55
C ASN A 255 31.71 -4.18 25.49
N SER A 256 30.50 -3.80 25.11
CA SER A 256 30.28 -2.60 24.33
C SER A 256 30.23 -1.36 25.24
N LYS A 257 30.66 -0.23 24.70
CA LYS A 257 30.49 1.09 25.34
C LYS A 257 29.34 1.90 24.75
N PHE A 258 28.74 1.38 23.66
CA PHE A 258 27.68 2.13 22.96
C PHE A 258 26.32 1.85 23.57
N LYS A 259 25.47 2.86 23.50
CA LYS A 259 24.04 2.82 23.82
C LYS A 259 23.26 3.58 22.74
N PRO A 260 21.93 3.37 22.61
CA PRO A 260 21.14 4.02 21.56
C PRO A 260 21.34 5.54 21.50
N SER A 261 21.39 6.23 22.63
CA SER A 261 21.55 7.69 22.72
C SER A 261 22.91 8.25 22.28
N ASP A 262 23.89 7.41 21.97
CA ASP A 262 25.15 7.85 21.36
C ASP A 262 25.01 8.16 19.87
N PHE A 263 23.92 7.72 19.25
CA PHE A 263 23.59 7.90 17.83
C PHE A 263 22.68 9.11 17.60
N THR A 264 22.33 9.37 16.34
CA THR A 264 21.51 10.54 16.00
C THR A 264 20.05 10.26 16.34
N MET A 265 19.48 11.05 17.24
CA MET A 265 18.04 11.01 17.53
C MET A 265 17.27 11.54 16.33
N VAL A 266 16.24 10.81 15.91
CA VAL A 266 15.36 11.15 14.79
C VAL A 266 13.96 11.48 15.30
N PHE A 267 13.47 10.71 16.26
CA PHE A 267 12.16 10.91 16.89
C PHE A 267 12.33 10.92 18.42
N ASP A 268 11.71 11.93 19.05
CA ASP A 268 11.71 12.09 20.49
C ASP A 268 10.33 11.75 21.05
N GLY A 269 10.21 10.56 21.64
CA GLY A 269 8.98 10.06 22.26
C GLY A 269 8.70 10.58 23.67
N ASP A 270 9.69 11.24 24.30
CA ASP A 270 9.61 11.70 25.70
C ASP A 270 9.61 13.24 25.81
N LEU A 271 9.05 13.93 24.80
CA LEU A 271 8.80 15.37 24.92
C LEU A 271 7.87 15.64 26.11
N GLU A 272 8.07 16.75 26.80
CA GLU A 272 7.50 17.12 28.12
C GLU A 272 5.98 16.91 28.29
N THR A 273 5.23 16.76 27.20
CA THR A 273 3.77 16.60 27.19
C THR A 273 3.25 15.36 26.47
N ARG A 274 4.14 14.48 25.96
CA ARG A 274 3.77 13.30 25.19
C ARG A 274 4.33 12.04 25.84
N GLU A 275 3.49 11.02 25.90
CA GLU A 275 3.89 9.65 26.23
C GLU A 275 3.90 8.80 24.94
N ASP A 276 4.47 9.34 23.86
CA ASP A 276 4.55 8.69 22.57
C ASP A 276 5.54 7.52 22.62
N VAL A 277 5.20 6.42 21.93
CA VAL A 277 6.01 5.21 21.94
C VAL A 277 6.38 4.84 20.52
N GLY A 278 7.61 5.17 20.12
CA GLY A 278 8.16 4.80 18.83
C GLY A 278 8.55 3.32 18.77
N TRP A 279 8.25 2.64 17.65
CA TRP A 279 8.73 1.30 17.37
C TRP A 279 9.15 1.12 15.92
N THR A 280 10.40 0.66 15.69
CA THR A 280 11.00 0.51 14.38
C THR A 280 10.26 -0.50 13.51
N SER A 281 10.03 -0.18 12.22
CA SER A 281 9.37 -1.06 11.27
C SER A 281 10.25 -1.46 10.10
N ASP A 282 10.78 -0.50 9.32
CA ASP A 282 11.60 -0.79 8.15
C ASP A 282 12.58 0.36 7.85
N ILE A 283 13.73 0.04 7.25
CA ILE A 283 14.73 1.01 6.79
C ILE A 283 15.27 0.57 5.44
N GLN A 284 15.45 1.52 4.53
CA GLN A 284 16.02 1.33 3.21
C GLN A 284 17.04 2.43 2.88
N LEU A 285 17.80 2.21 1.82
CA LEU A 285 18.74 3.18 1.25
C LEU A 285 18.33 3.49 -0.18
N ASP A 286 18.37 4.76 -0.57
CA ASP A 286 18.18 5.12 -1.97
C ASP A 286 19.43 4.76 -2.81
N GLU A 287 19.38 5.00 -4.12
CA GLU A 287 20.48 4.70 -5.04
C GLU A 287 21.78 5.45 -4.73
N GLN A 288 21.70 6.53 -3.96
CA GLN A 288 22.84 7.32 -3.49
C GLN A 288 23.34 6.86 -2.11
N GLY A 289 22.70 5.84 -1.51
CA GLY A 289 22.99 5.35 -0.17
C GLY A 289 22.43 6.23 0.95
N ILE A 290 21.47 7.09 0.64
CA ILE A 290 20.79 7.96 1.62
C ILE A 290 19.72 7.15 2.35
N PRO A 291 19.74 7.10 3.70
CA PRO A 291 18.79 6.32 4.46
C PRO A 291 17.42 7.02 4.57
N TYR A 292 16.37 6.22 4.46
CA TYR A 292 15.00 6.59 4.80
C TYR A 292 14.33 5.41 5.51
N PHE A 293 13.42 5.69 6.42
CA PHE A 293 12.82 4.64 7.22
C PHE A 293 11.40 4.98 7.68
N VAL A 294 10.69 3.95 8.13
CA VAL A 294 9.36 4.04 8.68
C VAL A 294 9.29 3.37 10.05
N PHE A 295 8.39 3.87 10.88
CA PHE A 295 8.16 3.36 12.21
C PHE A 295 6.70 3.61 12.64
N SER A 296 6.26 2.94 13.68
CA SER A 296 4.97 3.21 14.30
C SER A 296 5.14 4.00 15.59
N VAL A 297 4.12 4.78 15.96
CA VAL A 297 4.05 5.53 17.21
C VAL A 297 2.69 5.24 17.85
N ALA A 298 2.70 4.71 19.06
CA ALA A 298 1.49 4.61 19.88
C ALA A 298 1.24 5.94 20.60
N LYS A 299 0.04 6.51 20.40
CA LYS A 299 -0.40 7.80 20.93
C LYS A 299 -1.30 7.69 22.16
N ASP A 300 -1.74 6.48 22.48
CA ASP A 300 -2.68 6.28 23.57
C ASP A 300 -2.07 6.71 24.91
N PRO A 301 -2.76 7.53 25.69
CA PRO A 301 -2.26 7.99 27.00
C PRO A 301 -2.35 6.86 28.05
N VAL A 302 -1.42 5.93 27.98
CA VAL A 302 -1.27 4.87 28.98
C VAL A 302 -0.07 5.24 29.85
N THR A 303 -0.31 5.56 31.11
CA THR A 303 0.78 5.82 32.05
C THR A 303 1.67 4.58 32.20
N ARG A 304 2.99 4.79 32.41
CA ARG A 304 4.00 3.71 32.47
C ARG A 304 3.59 2.51 33.33
N GLY A 305 2.92 2.73 34.48
CA GLY A 305 2.43 1.66 35.35
C GLY A 305 1.20 0.93 34.84
N GLU A 306 0.46 1.50 33.89
CA GLU A 306 -0.79 0.95 33.36
C GLU A 306 -0.61 0.26 32.00
N ARG A 307 0.56 0.36 31.37
CA ARG A 307 0.87 -0.28 30.07
C ARG A 307 0.74 -1.80 30.11
N PHE A 308 0.87 -2.40 31.26
CA PHE A 308 0.56 -3.82 31.46
C PHE A 308 -0.93 -4.12 31.54
N ASN A 309 -1.77 -3.11 31.64
CA ASN A 309 -3.21 -3.29 31.62
C ASN A 309 -3.69 -3.17 30.17
N VAL A 310 -3.59 -4.28 29.44
CA VAL A 310 -3.96 -4.48 28.03
C VAL A 310 -5.38 -4.01 27.65
N SER A 311 -6.21 -3.63 28.61
CA SER A 311 -7.54 -3.07 28.32
C SER A 311 -7.55 -1.55 28.05
N LYS A 312 -6.43 -0.83 28.28
CA LYS A 312 -6.41 0.63 28.32
C LYS A 312 -5.64 1.31 27.18
N GLY A 313 -5.04 0.59 26.25
CA GLY A 313 -4.23 1.19 25.18
C GLY A 313 -4.22 0.41 23.90
N GLY A 314 -3.48 0.90 22.90
CA GLY A 314 -3.35 0.27 21.60
C GLY A 314 -4.55 0.51 20.66
N PHE A 315 -5.21 1.66 20.78
CA PHE A 315 -6.34 2.03 19.91
C PHE A 315 -6.00 3.19 18.97
N ASP A 316 -4.90 3.90 19.22
CA ASP A 316 -4.41 5.00 18.39
C ASP A 316 -2.93 4.85 18.11
N ASN A 317 -2.62 4.08 17.09
CA ASN A 317 -1.28 3.97 16.53
C ASN A 317 -1.19 4.76 15.23
N ARG A 318 0.01 5.32 14.94
CA ARG A 318 0.29 6.12 13.76
C ARG A 318 1.51 5.59 13.05
N TYR A 319 1.56 5.76 11.73
CA TYR A 319 2.76 5.51 10.95
C TYR A 319 3.49 6.80 10.66
N HIS A 320 4.80 6.76 10.82
CA HIS A 320 5.72 7.87 10.61
C HIS A 320 6.76 7.49 9.55
N TYR A 321 7.21 8.48 8.81
CA TYR A 321 8.26 8.38 7.80
C TYR A 321 9.35 9.37 8.12
N ALA A 322 10.61 8.94 8.03
CA ALA A 322 11.78 9.81 8.19
C ALA A 322 12.76 9.60 7.04
N MET A 323 13.36 10.69 6.57
CA MET A 323 14.36 10.70 5.52
C MET A 323 15.51 11.62 5.89
N TRP A 324 16.73 11.20 5.58
CA TRP A 324 17.91 12.05 5.72
C TRP A 324 18.01 13.02 4.56
N ASP A 325 17.94 14.31 4.82
CA ASP A 325 17.97 15.38 3.83
C ASP A 325 18.83 16.53 4.31
N ASP A 326 19.75 17.01 3.46
CA ASP A 326 20.65 18.15 3.68
C ASP A 326 21.24 18.22 5.13
N GLY A 327 21.76 17.08 5.61
CA GLY A 327 22.43 17.00 6.91
C GLY A 327 21.53 16.90 8.13
N LYS A 328 20.24 16.69 7.96
CA LYS A 328 19.25 16.52 9.03
C LYS A 328 18.22 15.44 8.69
N TRP A 329 17.55 14.95 9.69
CA TRP A 329 16.36 14.12 9.53
C TRP A 329 15.12 14.99 9.34
N VAL A 330 14.33 14.68 8.33
CA VAL A 330 12.97 15.20 8.14
C VAL A 330 12.01 14.06 8.47
N GLU A 331 11.22 14.25 9.52
CA GLU A 331 10.31 13.25 10.06
C GLU A 331 8.89 13.80 10.05
N ASN A 332 7.90 12.94 9.64
CA ASN A 332 6.50 13.32 9.59
C ASN A 332 5.59 12.12 9.86
N GLU A 333 4.48 12.34 10.56
CA GLU A 333 3.34 11.42 10.60
C GLU A 333 2.71 11.35 9.20
N ILE A 334 2.40 10.14 8.74
CA ILE A 334 1.88 9.92 7.37
C ILE A 334 0.49 9.30 7.34
N ALA A 335 0.13 8.46 8.31
CA ALA A 335 -1.15 7.77 8.30
C ALA A 335 -1.57 7.29 9.69
N TYR A 336 -2.87 7.12 9.88
CA TYR A 336 -3.39 6.30 10.97
C TYR A 336 -3.03 4.84 10.73
N ALA A 337 -2.47 4.18 11.74
CA ALA A 337 -2.16 2.75 11.73
C ALA A 337 -3.28 1.90 12.36
N GLY A 338 -4.13 2.54 13.16
CA GLY A 338 -5.28 1.93 13.79
C GLY A 338 -5.02 1.30 15.16
N SER A 339 -5.71 0.21 15.44
CA SER A 339 -5.65 -0.44 16.73
C SER A 339 -4.49 -1.46 16.80
N ARG A 340 -4.25 -1.97 18.01
CA ARG A 340 -3.27 -3.05 18.24
C ARG A 340 -3.67 -4.34 17.52
N LEU A 341 -2.70 -5.06 17.01
CA LEU A 341 -2.93 -6.31 16.28
C LEU A 341 -3.45 -7.45 17.18
N TYR A 342 -3.02 -7.47 18.45
CA TYR A 342 -3.54 -8.45 19.44
C TYR A 342 -3.43 -7.90 20.88
N PRO A 343 -4.22 -8.47 21.85
CA PRO A 343 -4.44 -7.83 23.15
C PRO A 343 -3.22 -7.64 24.04
N ASP A 344 -2.18 -8.45 23.89
CA ASP A 344 -1.04 -8.45 24.82
C ASP A 344 0.07 -7.45 24.48
N GLU A 345 -0.02 -6.80 23.31
CA GLU A 345 0.96 -5.81 22.83
C GLU A 345 0.25 -4.60 22.21
N ASN A 346 0.16 -3.51 22.96
CA ASN A 346 -0.55 -2.31 22.53
C ASN A 346 0.09 -1.62 21.33
N GLU A 347 1.39 -1.78 21.15
CA GLU A 347 2.20 -1.13 20.14
C GLU A 347 2.36 -1.97 18.85
N TYR A 348 1.85 -3.22 18.83
CA TYR A 348 1.83 -4.04 17.63
C TYR A 348 0.79 -3.53 16.65
N THR A 349 1.23 -3.13 15.47
CA THR A 349 0.39 -2.68 14.36
C THR A 349 0.36 -3.74 13.24
N GLY A 350 -0.42 -3.49 12.18
CA GLY A 350 -0.36 -4.29 10.97
C GLY A 350 0.94 -4.19 10.18
N LEU A 351 1.83 -3.27 10.58
CA LEU A 351 3.15 -2.92 10.05
C LEU A 351 3.14 -2.13 8.74
N ILE A 352 4.28 -1.48 8.53
CA ILE A 352 4.59 -0.65 7.36
C ILE A 352 5.95 -1.07 6.78
N SER A 353 6.07 -1.06 5.45
CA SER A 353 7.27 -1.45 4.72
C SER A 353 7.51 -0.52 3.54
N LEU A 354 8.78 -0.28 3.22
CA LEU A 354 9.24 0.64 2.20
C LEU A 354 9.40 -0.05 0.85
N ASN A 355 9.23 0.71 -0.23
CA ASN A 355 9.70 0.28 -1.52
C ASN A 355 11.23 0.51 -1.59
N PRO A 356 12.05 -0.53 -1.86
CA PRO A 356 13.51 -0.40 -1.84
C PRO A 356 14.09 0.35 -3.06
N LYS A 357 13.26 0.75 -4.01
CA LYS A 357 13.66 1.46 -5.25
C LYS A 357 13.06 2.86 -5.38
N ASP A 358 12.02 3.18 -4.62
CA ASP A 358 11.39 4.50 -4.67
C ASP A 358 10.97 4.94 -3.26
N LYS A 359 11.71 5.88 -2.68
CA LYS A 359 11.45 6.44 -1.35
C LYS A 359 10.09 7.15 -1.23
N ASN A 360 9.41 7.40 -2.34
CA ASN A 360 8.08 8.00 -2.40
C ASN A 360 6.96 6.96 -2.48
N ILE A 361 7.27 5.68 -2.29
CA ILE A 361 6.30 4.59 -2.29
C ILE A 361 6.52 3.73 -1.04
N LEU A 362 5.43 3.39 -0.37
CA LEU A 362 5.43 2.47 0.76
C LEU A 362 4.12 1.69 0.85
N TYR A 363 4.13 0.63 1.65
CA TYR A 363 2.96 -0.19 1.89
C TYR A 363 2.77 -0.41 3.38
N PHE A 364 1.52 -0.42 3.84
CA PHE A 364 1.23 -0.67 5.24
C PHE A 364 -0.11 -1.39 5.40
N SER A 365 -0.31 -1.92 6.58
CA SER A 365 -1.57 -2.54 6.97
C SER A 365 -2.17 -1.80 8.16
N GLY A 366 -3.49 -1.57 8.12
CA GLY A 366 -4.23 -0.94 9.20
C GLY A 366 -5.70 -1.33 9.17
N ASP A 367 -6.37 -1.22 10.32
CA ASP A 367 -7.80 -1.48 10.49
C ASP A 367 -8.65 -0.22 10.51
N VAL A 368 -8.06 0.89 10.03
CA VAL A 368 -8.70 2.21 9.93
C VAL A 368 -8.40 2.86 8.58
N HIS A 369 -9.23 3.81 8.19
CA HIS A 369 -8.96 4.65 7.03
C HIS A 369 -7.69 5.49 7.27
N PRO A 370 -6.71 5.47 6.38
CA PRO A 370 -5.39 6.09 6.59
C PRO A 370 -5.41 7.59 6.91
N GLU A 371 -6.36 8.33 6.34
CA GLU A 371 -6.43 9.80 6.48
C GLU A 371 -7.33 10.24 7.63
N THR A 372 -8.38 9.47 7.97
CA THR A 372 -9.40 9.90 8.94
C THR A 372 -9.36 9.14 10.26
N GLY A 373 -8.76 7.95 10.28
CA GLY A 373 -8.77 7.06 11.45
C GLY A 373 -10.11 6.35 11.68
N ASP A 374 -11.07 6.47 10.75
CA ASP A 374 -12.35 5.78 10.85
C ASP A 374 -12.15 4.26 10.71
N PRO A 375 -12.82 3.43 11.54
CA PRO A 375 -12.67 1.97 11.47
C PRO A 375 -13.07 1.40 10.11
N ILE A 376 -12.28 0.48 9.58
CA ILE A 376 -12.64 -0.35 8.42
C ILE A 376 -13.49 -1.52 8.94
N LEU A 377 -14.75 -1.54 8.55
CA LEU A 377 -15.71 -2.56 8.99
C LEU A 377 -16.14 -3.41 7.80
N VAL A 378 -16.01 -4.72 7.93
CA VAL A 378 -16.54 -5.72 7.00
C VAL A 378 -17.48 -6.63 7.77
N ASP A 379 -18.74 -6.69 7.36
CA ASP A 379 -19.79 -7.42 8.07
C ASP A 379 -19.92 -7.01 9.57
N GLY A 380 -19.60 -5.74 9.88
CA GLY A 380 -19.64 -5.19 11.25
C GLY A 380 -18.41 -5.49 12.12
N GLU A 381 -17.42 -6.20 11.61
CA GLU A 381 -16.17 -6.50 12.29
C GLU A 381 -15.01 -5.67 11.72
N ARG A 382 -14.10 -5.20 12.60
CA ARG A 382 -12.88 -4.53 12.16
C ARG A 382 -12.00 -5.49 11.37
N ARG A 383 -11.40 -4.97 10.27
CA ARG A 383 -10.48 -5.75 9.43
C ARG A 383 -9.25 -4.93 9.08
N TYR A 384 -8.12 -5.58 9.16
CA TYR A 384 -6.86 -5.07 8.65
C TYR A 384 -6.82 -5.21 7.12
N GLU A 385 -6.52 -4.11 6.45
CA GLU A 385 -6.34 -4.06 4.99
C GLU A 385 -4.96 -3.50 4.65
N VAL A 386 -4.40 -3.96 3.53
CA VAL A 386 -3.12 -3.46 3.01
C VAL A 386 -3.36 -2.27 2.10
N PHE A 387 -2.62 -1.21 2.33
CA PHE A 387 -2.61 0.01 1.53
C PHE A 387 -1.26 0.23 0.87
N ARG A 388 -1.27 0.79 -0.32
CA ARG A 388 -0.14 1.41 -0.98
C ARG A 388 -0.24 2.91 -0.82
N ALA A 389 0.79 3.52 -0.27
CA ALA A 389 0.92 4.98 -0.23
C ALA A 389 1.95 5.43 -1.26
N GLU A 390 1.67 6.51 -1.95
CA GLU A 390 2.60 7.15 -2.87
C GLU A 390 2.51 8.66 -2.77
N ARG A 391 3.61 9.35 -3.00
CA ARG A 391 3.70 10.79 -3.20
C ARG A 391 4.52 11.09 -4.45
N LEU A 392 4.38 12.26 -5.00
CA LEU A 392 5.06 12.62 -6.25
C LEU A 392 6.50 13.05 -6.04
N ASP A 393 6.70 13.78 -4.97
CA ASP A 393 7.95 14.30 -4.48
C ASP A 393 7.87 14.47 -2.95
N GLU A 394 8.94 14.96 -2.37
CA GLU A 394 9.08 15.10 -0.92
C GLU A 394 8.15 16.15 -0.30
N GLU A 395 7.68 17.12 -1.08
CA GLU A 395 6.77 18.19 -0.66
C GLU A 395 5.28 17.82 -0.87
N SER A 396 5.01 16.79 -1.67
CA SER A 396 3.64 16.35 -1.99
C SER A 396 3.03 15.53 -0.86
N PRO A 397 1.71 15.66 -0.64
CA PRO A 397 1.02 14.82 0.34
C PRO A 397 1.00 13.36 -0.11
N TRP A 398 1.02 12.45 0.86
CA TRP A 398 0.80 11.03 0.63
C TRP A 398 -0.62 10.77 0.13
N ARG A 399 -0.75 9.84 -0.80
CA ARG A 399 -2.02 9.35 -1.34
C ARG A 399 -2.11 7.85 -1.13
N PHE A 400 -3.27 7.39 -0.69
CA PHE A 400 -3.47 6.00 -0.28
C PHE A 400 -4.36 5.28 -1.26
N THR A 401 -3.95 4.08 -1.65
CA THR A 401 -4.72 3.19 -2.52
C THR A 401 -4.82 1.81 -1.86
N PRO A 402 -6.00 1.26 -1.63
CA PRO A 402 -6.13 -0.07 -1.07
C PRO A 402 -5.57 -1.12 -2.02
N VAL A 403 -4.74 -2.01 -1.50
CA VAL A 403 -4.25 -3.22 -2.18
C VAL A 403 -5.22 -4.37 -1.94
N THR A 404 -5.73 -4.44 -0.72
CA THR A 404 -6.82 -5.33 -0.30
C THR A 404 -8.00 -4.49 0.19
N PHE A 405 -9.21 -4.97 0.05
CA PHE A 405 -10.42 -4.28 0.52
C PHE A 405 -11.60 -5.25 0.64
N ASN A 406 -12.52 -4.94 1.56
CA ASN A 406 -13.67 -5.78 1.90
C ASN A 406 -13.27 -7.23 2.24
N SER A 407 -12.14 -7.39 2.92
CA SER A 407 -11.56 -8.69 3.22
C SER A 407 -12.29 -9.35 4.39
N LYS A 408 -12.53 -10.66 4.29
CA LYS A 408 -13.14 -11.45 5.38
C LYS A 408 -12.14 -11.88 6.43
N GLU A 409 -10.85 -11.84 6.12
CA GLU A 409 -9.73 -12.18 7.00
C GLU A 409 -8.79 -10.96 7.07
N ASP A 410 -8.05 -10.82 8.16
CA ASP A 410 -7.07 -9.74 8.32
C ASP A 410 -5.91 -9.90 7.34
N ASN A 411 -5.44 -8.79 6.78
CA ASN A 411 -4.27 -8.70 5.91
C ASN A 411 -3.21 -7.85 6.62
N ILE A 412 -2.09 -8.47 7.00
CA ILE A 412 -1.09 -7.87 7.88
C ILE A 412 0.34 -8.08 7.38
N ARG A 413 1.27 -7.28 7.91
CA ARG A 413 2.72 -7.41 7.77
C ARG A 413 3.19 -7.47 6.32
N PRO A 414 2.97 -6.42 5.53
CA PRO A 414 3.46 -6.36 4.17
C PRO A 414 5.00 -6.44 4.11
N ILE A 415 5.52 -7.08 3.07
CA ILE A 415 6.92 -7.03 2.62
C ILE A 415 6.91 -6.52 1.19
N VAL A 416 7.80 -5.59 0.87
CA VAL A 416 7.88 -4.98 -0.46
C VAL A 416 9.21 -5.30 -1.10
N LEU A 417 9.14 -5.76 -2.34
CA LEU A 417 10.29 -5.94 -3.22
C LEU A 417 10.06 -5.13 -4.49
N ALA A 418 11.10 -4.65 -5.11
CA ALA A 418 10.98 -3.91 -6.35
C ALA A 418 12.21 -4.10 -7.25
N ASP A 419 11.97 -4.04 -8.55
CA ASP A 419 12.98 -3.82 -9.58
C ASP A 419 12.61 -2.57 -10.41
N ASP A 420 13.37 -2.28 -11.45
CA ASP A 420 13.17 -1.08 -12.29
C ASP A 420 11.81 -1.06 -13.03
N ASN A 421 11.09 -2.19 -13.07
CA ASN A 421 9.88 -2.34 -13.88
C ASN A 421 8.63 -2.66 -13.09
N ARG A 422 8.75 -3.06 -11.82
CA ARG A 422 7.62 -3.58 -11.03
C ARG A 422 7.84 -3.47 -9.53
N GLU A 423 6.75 -3.35 -8.82
CA GLU A 423 6.65 -3.51 -7.39
C GLU A 423 6.01 -4.87 -7.10
N ILE A 424 6.48 -5.54 -6.05
CA ILE A 424 5.93 -6.81 -5.58
C ILE A 424 5.63 -6.61 -4.09
N VAL A 425 4.38 -6.78 -3.72
CA VAL A 425 3.97 -6.75 -2.32
C VAL A 425 3.48 -8.12 -1.90
N MET A 426 3.99 -8.61 -0.77
CA MET A 426 3.53 -9.83 -0.11
C MET A 426 2.98 -9.48 1.26
N TRP A 427 2.03 -10.24 1.76
CA TRP A 427 1.46 -10.05 3.09
C TRP A 427 0.90 -11.35 3.67
N LEU A 428 0.59 -11.32 4.94
CA LEU A 428 -0.03 -12.42 5.67
C LEU A 428 -1.54 -12.23 5.74
N THR A 429 -2.31 -13.26 5.41
CA THR A 429 -3.78 -13.23 5.48
C THR A 429 -4.30 -14.34 6.37
N GLY A 430 -5.14 -14.01 7.34
CA GLY A 430 -5.80 -14.99 8.21
C GLY A 430 -5.92 -14.54 9.66
N ARG A 431 -5.99 -15.51 10.56
CA ARG A 431 -6.13 -15.28 12.01
C ARG A 431 -4.77 -15.12 12.68
N TYR A 432 -4.60 -14.04 13.41
CA TYR A 432 -3.43 -13.77 14.24
C TYR A 432 -3.87 -13.46 15.68
N THR A 433 -3.72 -14.43 16.58
CA THR A 433 -4.07 -14.28 18.00
C THR A 433 -2.87 -13.82 18.82
N SER A 434 -1.68 -14.30 18.47
CA SER A 434 -0.38 -13.90 19.03
C SER A 434 0.73 -14.44 18.14
N TYR A 435 1.98 -14.03 18.41
CA TYR A 435 3.17 -14.55 17.72
C TYR A 435 3.39 -16.07 17.92
N LYS A 436 2.63 -16.74 18.80
CA LYS A 436 2.65 -18.20 19.03
C LYS A 436 1.39 -18.91 18.60
N ASP A 437 0.31 -18.19 18.31
CA ASP A 437 -0.97 -18.74 17.89
C ASP A 437 -1.51 -17.97 16.69
N TYR A 438 -1.28 -18.50 15.51
CA TYR A 438 -1.68 -17.93 14.24
C TYR A 438 -2.06 -19.02 13.23
N GLN A 439 -2.90 -18.65 12.28
CA GLN A 439 -3.23 -19.43 11.08
C GLN A 439 -3.23 -18.45 9.90
N LEU A 440 -2.09 -18.36 9.25
CA LEU A 440 -1.83 -17.36 8.24
C LEU A 440 -1.39 -18.01 6.93
N LYS A 441 -1.90 -17.48 5.83
CA LYS A 441 -1.50 -17.78 4.46
C LYS A 441 -0.65 -16.62 3.95
N VAL A 442 0.22 -16.87 3.01
CA VAL A 442 0.98 -15.81 2.35
C VAL A 442 0.34 -15.49 1.02
N TYR A 443 0.03 -14.23 0.82
CA TYR A 443 -0.44 -13.68 -0.45
C TYR A 443 0.58 -12.73 -1.04
N GLY A 444 0.55 -12.59 -2.36
CA GLY A 444 1.39 -11.65 -3.08
C GLY A 444 0.69 -11.03 -4.27
N LYS A 445 1.15 -9.86 -4.67
CA LYS A 445 0.66 -9.13 -5.84
C LYS A 445 1.81 -8.46 -6.55
N VAL A 446 1.87 -8.62 -7.87
CA VAL A 446 2.81 -7.91 -8.74
C VAL A 446 2.11 -6.69 -9.31
N ILE A 447 2.64 -5.52 -9.00
CA ILE A 447 2.18 -4.25 -9.56
C ILE A 447 3.15 -3.87 -10.67
N LYS A 448 2.72 -4.05 -11.93
CA LYS A 448 3.54 -3.72 -13.09
C LYS A 448 3.42 -2.24 -13.41
N GLU A 449 4.52 -1.52 -13.50
CA GLU A 449 4.52 -0.24 -14.19
C GLU A 449 4.21 -0.48 -15.68
N LYS A 450 3.22 0.21 -16.20
CA LYS A 450 2.94 0.15 -17.64
C LYS A 450 4.10 0.82 -18.36
N LYS A 451 4.89 0.04 -19.12
CA LYS A 451 5.84 0.63 -20.09
C LYS A 451 5.09 1.59 -21.00
N THR A 452 5.52 2.83 -21.05
CA THR A 452 4.98 3.87 -21.94
C THR A 452 4.97 3.36 -23.36
N VAL A 453 3.80 3.10 -23.92
CA VAL A 453 3.65 2.75 -25.33
C VAL A 453 4.02 4.00 -26.15
N LYS A 454 4.96 3.87 -27.09
CA LYS A 454 5.44 4.99 -27.95
C LYS A 454 4.33 5.83 -28.59
N GLU A 455 3.14 5.27 -28.79
CA GLU A 455 1.98 5.93 -29.42
C GLU A 455 1.27 6.95 -28.51
N LYS A 456 1.53 6.94 -27.18
CA LYS A 456 0.93 7.87 -26.21
C LYS A 456 1.74 9.16 -26.05
N LYS A 457 3.02 9.13 -26.37
CA LYS A 457 3.90 10.31 -26.35
C LYS A 457 3.45 11.30 -27.41
N ASN A 458 2.74 12.30 -27.11
CA ASN A 458 2.32 13.47 -27.90
C ASN A 458 0.81 13.73 -27.80
N LYS A 459 0.06 13.01 -26.93
CA LYS A 459 -1.35 13.33 -26.68
C LYS A 459 -1.45 14.27 -25.49
N LYS A 460 -2.13 15.40 -25.70
CA LYS A 460 -2.34 16.43 -24.69
C LYS A 460 -3.74 16.35 -24.10
N ILE A 461 -3.81 16.31 -22.77
CA ILE A 461 -5.06 16.23 -22.00
C ILE A 461 -5.14 17.46 -21.10
N THR A 462 -6.20 18.24 -21.22
CA THR A 462 -6.44 19.37 -20.34
C THR A 462 -7.64 19.10 -19.44
N PHE A 463 -7.41 19.19 -18.13
CA PHE A 463 -8.40 19.08 -17.08
C PHE A 463 -8.88 20.47 -16.68
N LEU A 464 -10.17 20.69 -16.76
CA LEU A 464 -10.84 21.94 -16.36
C LEU A 464 -11.58 21.67 -15.06
N ILE A 465 -11.14 22.30 -13.98
CA ILE A 465 -11.66 22.05 -12.64
C ILE A 465 -12.00 23.36 -11.92
N SER A 466 -12.95 23.32 -11.02
CA SER A 466 -13.28 24.42 -10.11
C SER A 466 -12.95 24.07 -8.67
N LYS A 467 -12.34 25.02 -7.95
CA LYS A 467 -12.25 24.98 -6.50
C LYS A 467 -13.58 25.48 -5.91
N ASP A 468 -14.37 24.58 -5.40
CA ASP A 468 -15.68 24.85 -4.83
C ASP A 468 -15.90 23.83 -3.70
N PRO A 469 -16.31 24.23 -2.49
CA PRO A 469 -16.53 23.30 -1.36
C PRO A 469 -17.43 22.10 -1.70
N ASP A 470 -18.37 22.30 -2.64
CA ASP A 470 -19.26 21.24 -3.10
C ASP A 470 -18.77 20.53 -4.37
N ASN A 471 -17.54 20.76 -4.81
CA ASN A 471 -16.97 20.11 -6.00
C ASN A 471 -16.09 18.90 -5.68
N TYR A 472 -16.33 18.28 -4.53
CA TYR A 472 -15.74 16.99 -4.16
C TYR A 472 -14.21 16.97 -4.26
N GLU A 473 -13.54 18.01 -3.74
CA GLU A 473 -12.07 18.10 -3.70
C GLU A 473 -11.41 17.89 -5.07
N ALA A 474 -12.05 18.35 -6.15
CA ALA A 474 -11.50 18.22 -7.49
C ALA A 474 -10.13 18.90 -7.65
N ASP A 475 -9.90 19.97 -6.89
CA ASP A 475 -8.64 20.71 -6.83
C ASP A 475 -7.49 19.91 -6.14
N LEU A 476 -7.81 18.87 -5.40
CA LEU A 476 -6.83 17.95 -4.78
C LEU A 476 -6.68 16.66 -5.57
N THR A 477 -7.79 16.05 -6.00
CA THR A 477 -7.79 14.72 -6.62
C THR A 477 -7.35 14.72 -8.07
N ILE A 478 -7.77 15.71 -8.87
CA ILE A 478 -7.46 15.76 -10.30
C ILE A 478 -6.00 16.09 -10.60
N PRO A 479 -5.34 17.06 -9.94
CA PRO A 479 -3.91 17.29 -10.18
C PRO A 479 -3.07 16.02 -9.97
N TYR A 480 -3.33 15.30 -8.90
CA TYR A 480 -2.66 14.05 -8.62
C TYR A 480 -2.92 12.99 -9.69
N PHE A 481 -4.18 12.79 -10.09
CA PHE A 481 -4.54 11.84 -11.16
C PHE A 481 -3.89 12.24 -12.50
N ALA A 482 -3.89 13.52 -12.86
CA ALA A 482 -3.29 14.03 -14.09
C ALA A 482 -1.77 13.72 -14.13
N MET A 483 -1.07 13.97 -13.03
CA MET A 483 0.36 13.67 -12.93
C MET A 483 0.64 12.15 -12.97
N LYS A 484 -0.19 11.36 -12.29
CA LYS A 484 -0.09 9.90 -12.33
C LYS A 484 -0.18 9.36 -13.77
N ILE A 485 -1.16 9.78 -14.55
CA ILE A 485 -1.29 9.35 -15.95
C ILE A 485 -0.19 9.90 -16.85
N ALA A 486 0.34 11.10 -16.58
CA ALA A 486 1.50 11.63 -17.28
C ALA A 486 2.74 10.74 -17.05
N LYS A 487 3.03 10.41 -15.78
CA LYS A 487 4.13 9.51 -15.39
C LYS A 487 3.96 8.10 -15.99
N GLU A 488 2.77 7.50 -15.82
CA GLU A 488 2.54 6.10 -16.18
C GLU A 488 2.27 5.85 -17.68
N SER A 489 1.70 6.83 -18.37
CA SER A 489 1.22 6.67 -19.75
C SER A 489 1.90 7.61 -20.76
N GLY A 490 2.71 8.55 -20.30
CA GLY A 490 3.44 9.51 -21.15
C GLY A 490 2.56 10.53 -21.84
N PHE A 491 1.37 10.82 -21.29
CA PHE A 491 0.53 11.93 -21.76
C PHE A 491 1.14 13.28 -21.34
N GLU A 492 1.00 14.29 -22.18
CA GLU A 492 1.15 15.66 -21.72
C GLU A 492 -0.15 16.08 -21.02
N THR A 493 -0.08 16.42 -19.74
CA THR A 493 -1.26 16.81 -18.96
C THR A 493 -1.15 18.25 -18.49
N LYS A 494 -2.25 18.98 -18.57
CA LYS A 494 -2.41 20.31 -17.99
C LYS A 494 -3.66 20.34 -17.13
N VAL A 495 -3.53 20.82 -15.91
CA VAL A 495 -4.67 21.10 -15.04
C VAL A 495 -4.87 22.59 -14.99
N ILE A 496 -6.07 23.06 -15.31
CA ILE A 496 -6.52 24.44 -15.22
C ILE A 496 -7.51 24.52 -14.04
N LEU A 497 -7.04 25.04 -12.92
CA LEU A 497 -7.87 25.39 -11.79
C LEU A 497 -8.50 26.75 -12.06
N GLY A 498 -9.81 26.76 -12.22
CA GLY A 498 -10.56 28.00 -12.45
C GLY A 498 -10.70 28.83 -11.18
N GLU A 499 -10.92 30.11 -11.37
CA GLU A 499 -11.00 31.15 -10.34
C GLU A 499 -12.17 32.11 -10.56
N GLY A 500 -12.56 32.83 -9.52
CA GLY A 500 -13.67 33.79 -9.56
C GLY A 500 -15.00 33.23 -9.05
N GLU A 501 -16.02 34.07 -9.05
CA GLU A 501 -17.37 33.70 -8.65
C GLU A 501 -18.04 32.83 -9.72
N ARG A 502 -19.03 32.01 -9.35
CA ARG A 502 -19.69 31.07 -10.27
C ARG A 502 -20.31 31.73 -11.51
N ASN A 503 -20.84 32.94 -11.37
CA ASN A 503 -21.45 33.70 -12.48
C ASN A 503 -20.44 34.53 -13.28
N GLU A 504 -19.18 34.61 -12.82
CA GLU A 504 -18.09 35.38 -13.45
C GLU A 504 -16.77 34.58 -13.32
N PHE A 505 -16.80 33.35 -13.82
CA PHE A 505 -15.72 32.38 -13.64
C PHE A 505 -14.70 32.44 -14.79
N LYS A 506 -13.46 32.22 -14.46
CA LYS A 506 -12.36 32.26 -15.42
C LYS A 506 -11.55 30.97 -15.36
N LEU A 507 -11.18 30.45 -16.50
CA LEU A 507 -10.21 29.36 -16.67
C LEU A 507 -8.86 29.93 -17.12
N PRO A 508 -7.90 30.15 -16.22
CA PRO A 508 -6.62 30.78 -16.57
C PRO A 508 -5.88 29.98 -17.65
N GLU A 509 -5.31 30.68 -18.61
CA GLU A 509 -4.54 30.10 -19.73
C GLU A 509 -5.31 29.08 -20.60
N LEU A 510 -6.64 29.09 -20.60
CA LEU A 510 -7.42 28.17 -21.45
C LEU A 510 -7.03 28.32 -22.93
N GLU A 511 -6.87 29.52 -23.38
CA GLU A 511 -6.54 29.87 -24.77
C GLU A 511 -5.25 29.22 -25.26
N LYS A 512 -4.25 29.12 -24.35
CA LYS A 512 -2.94 28.51 -24.64
C LYS A 512 -2.98 26.99 -24.70
N ASN A 513 -4.06 26.38 -24.17
CA ASN A 513 -4.20 24.95 -24.01
C ASN A 513 -5.30 24.30 -24.88
N MET A 514 -5.84 25.05 -25.86
CA MET A 514 -6.88 24.56 -26.78
C MET A 514 -6.36 23.67 -27.90
N ASP A 515 -5.04 23.48 -28.01
CA ASP A 515 -4.42 22.43 -28.84
C ASP A 515 -4.67 21.01 -28.28
N SER A 516 -5.17 20.87 -27.06
CA SER A 516 -5.45 19.61 -26.40
C SER A 516 -6.25 18.63 -27.25
N ASP A 517 -5.89 17.35 -27.17
CA ASP A 517 -6.59 16.25 -27.82
C ASP A 517 -7.86 15.83 -27.05
N LEU A 518 -7.90 16.06 -25.72
CA LEU A 518 -9.04 15.73 -24.84
C LEU A 518 -9.23 16.84 -23.81
N LEU A 519 -10.48 17.27 -23.61
CA LEU A 519 -10.89 18.09 -22.46
C LEU A 519 -11.59 17.20 -21.43
N VAL A 520 -11.17 17.31 -20.17
CA VAL A 520 -11.79 16.65 -19.02
C VAL A 520 -12.45 17.71 -18.15
N PHE A 521 -13.74 17.54 -17.86
CA PHE A 521 -14.54 18.51 -17.10
C PHE A 521 -14.85 17.96 -15.70
N PHE A 522 -14.44 18.71 -14.70
CA PHE A 522 -14.87 18.55 -13.32
C PHE A 522 -15.18 19.93 -12.73
N LEU A 523 -16.10 20.62 -13.41
CA LEU A 523 -16.57 21.96 -13.11
C LEU A 523 -17.96 21.92 -12.46
N ARG A 524 -18.29 22.92 -11.67
CA ARG A 524 -19.57 23.00 -10.97
C ARG A 524 -20.22 24.38 -11.10
N ARG A 525 -21.29 24.47 -11.90
CA ARG A 525 -22.22 25.60 -12.00
C ARG A 525 -21.55 26.93 -12.28
N VAL A 526 -20.71 27.00 -13.32
CA VAL A 526 -19.96 28.20 -13.69
C VAL A 526 -20.43 28.81 -14.99
N ALA A 527 -20.41 30.14 -15.08
CA ALA A 527 -20.48 30.91 -16.32
C ALA A 527 -19.09 31.39 -16.69
N LEU A 528 -18.71 31.25 -17.96
CA LEU A 528 -17.43 31.68 -18.49
C LEU A 528 -17.59 32.94 -19.34
N SER A 529 -16.50 33.69 -19.59
CA SER A 529 -16.54 34.69 -20.60
C SER A 529 -16.94 34.08 -21.94
N SER A 530 -17.68 34.81 -22.76
CA SER A 530 -18.16 34.34 -24.07
C SER A 530 -17.02 33.82 -24.94
N ASP A 531 -15.83 34.42 -24.88
CA ASP A 531 -14.65 33.96 -25.60
C ASP A 531 -14.18 32.61 -25.12
N GLN A 532 -14.08 32.39 -23.81
CA GLN A 532 -13.66 31.08 -23.24
C GLN A 532 -14.70 29.98 -23.49
N MET A 533 -15.98 30.30 -23.37
CA MET A 533 -17.06 29.37 -23.69
C MET A 533 -17.03 28.98 -25.18
N GLN A 534 -16.76 29.94 -26.08
CA GLN A 534 -16.67 29.67 -27.50
C GLN A 534 -15.48 28.75 -27.85
N LEU A 535 -14.35 28.86 -27.13
CA LEU A 535 -13.21 27.95 -27.30
C LEU A 535 -13.61 26.52 -26.98
N ILE A 536 -14.33 26.29 -25.90
CA ILE A 536 -14.82 24.97 -25.52
C ILE A 536 -15.81 24.43 -26.57
N LYS A 537 -16.79 25.24 -26.98
CA LYS A 537 -17.74 24.90 -28.04
C LYS A 537 -17.03 24.52 -29.35
N ASN A 538 -15.98 25.29 -29.74
CA ASN A 538 -15.16 25.02 -30.93
C ASN A 538 -14.39 23.68 -30.83
N HIS A 539 -13.83 23.33 -29.65
CA HIS A 539 -13.16 22.07 -29.42
C HIS A 539 -14.11 20.90 -29.71
N ILE A 540 -15.32 20.95 -29.19
CA ILE A 540 -16.34 19.92 -29.35
C ILE A 540 -16.81 19.88 -30.81
N ALA A 541 -17.09 21.03 -31.44
CA ALA A 541 -17.52 21.12 -32.83
C ALA A 541 -16.46 20.57 -33.82
N ALA A 542 -15.19 20.72 -33.50
CA ALA A 542 -14.08 20.12 -34.26
C ALA A 542 -14.05 18.57 -34.15
N GLY A 543 -14.88 17.98 -33.31
CA GLY A 543 -14.97 16.53 -33.09
C GLY A 543 -13.93 16.00 -32.12
N LYS A 544 -13.25 16.87 -31.38
CA LYS A 544 -12.34 16.48 -30.31
C LYS A 544 -13.13 15.91 -29.11
N PRO A 545 -12.60 14.91 -28.40
CA PRO A 545 -13.34 14.20 -27.35
C PRO A 545 -13.50 14.97 -26.04
N VAL A 546 -14.46 14.51 -25.23
CA VAL A 546 -14.83 15.05 -23.94
C VAL A 546 -14.98 13.94 -22.91
N LEU A 547 -14.45 14.11 -21.71
CA LEU A 547 -14.70 13.29 -20.54
C LEU A 547 -15.31 14.18 -19.44
N GLY A 548 -16.52 13.86 -19.00
CA GLY A 548 -17.19 14.52 -17.87
C GLY A 548 -17.10 13.67 -16.61
N ILE A 549 -16.65 14.27 -15.51
CA ILE A 549 -16.56 13.63 -14.20
C ILE A 549 -17.55 14.33 -13.26
N ARG A 550 -18.35 13.55 -12.57
CA ARG A 550 -19.28 13.90 -11.47
C ARG A 550 -20.08 15.19 -11.74
N THR A 551 -19.64 16.33 -11.25
CA THR A 551 -20.34 17.61 -11.38
C THR A 551 -20.38 18.18 -12.80
N ALA A 552 -19.69 17.54 -13.76
CA ALA A 552 -19.80 17.90 -15.17
C ALA A 552 -21.26 17.88 -15.68
N ASN A 553 -22.17 17.11 -15.04
CA ASN A 553 -23.61 17.10 -15.38
C ASN A 553 -24.36 18.38 -14.98
N HIS A 554 -23.68 19.37 -14.45
CA HIS A 554 -24.16 20.73 -14.20
C HIS A 554 -23.01 21.76 -14.28
N ALA A 555 -21.98 21.46 -15.08
CA ALA A 555 -20.77 22.30 -15.19
C ALA A 555 -21.10 23.78 -15.47
N PHE A 556 -21.93 24.02 -16.47
CA PHE A 556 -22.22 25.37 -16.97
C PHE A 556 -23.67 25.82 -16.70
N SER A 557 -24.32 25.30 -15.66
CA SER A 557 -25.71 25.68 -15.33
C SER A 557 -25.74 26.47 -14.02
N VAL A 558 -25.52 27.79 -14.13
CA VAL A 558 -25.63 28.72 -12.99
C VAL A 558 -27.05 28.79 -12.50
N LYS A 559 -27.27 28.64 -11.18
CA LYS A 559 -28.63 28.67 -10.59
C LYS A 559 -28.97 29.96 -9.86
N GLU A 560 -27.95 30.66 -9.38
CA GLU A 560 -28.12 31.83 -8.50
C GLU A 560 -27.21 32.97 -8.98
N GLY A 561 -27.69 34.18 -8.85
CA GLY A 561 -27.02 35.41 -9.29
C GLY A 561 -27.24 35.74 -10.77
N GLU A 562 -27.11 37.02 -11.10
CA GLU A 562 -27.12 37.48 -12.48
C GLU A 562 -25.79 37.19 -13.14
N ILE A 563 -25.82 36.78 -14.40
CA ILE A 563 -24.61 36.57 -15.22
C ILE A 563 -24.25 37.92 -15.84
N PRO A 564 -23.06 38.47 -15.58
CA PRO A 564 -22.64 39.77 -16.12
C PRO A 564 -22.53 39.77 -17.64
N SER A 565 -22.66 40.94 -18.22
CA SER A 565 -22.46 41.15 -19.67
C SER A 565 -21.07 40.66 -20.08
N GLY A 566 -21.00 39.86 -21.15
CA GLY A 566 -19.77 39.24 -21.62
C GLY A 566 -19.45 37.86 -21.01
N TYR A 567 -20.28 37.40 -20.08
CA TYR A 567 -20.25 36.00 -19.57
C TYR A 567 -21.51 35.27 -20.03
N GLU A 568 -21.39 33.94 -20.13
CA GLU A 568 -22.50 33.08 -20.48
C GLU A 568 -22.41 31.75 -19.75
N ASP A 569 -23.55 31.15 -19.40
CA ASP A 569 -23.70 29.75 -19.04
C ASP A 569 -24.10 28.93 -20.27
N TRP A 570 -24.18 27.60 -20.11
CA TRP A 570 -24.53 26.70 -21.20
C TRP A 570 -25.31 25.49 -20.66
N TRP A 571 -26.61 25.69 -20.45
CA TRP A 571 -27.50 24.67 -19.94
C TRP A 571 -27.62 23.47 -20.88
N GLU A 572 -27.53 23.70 -22.20
CA GLU A 572 -27.62 22.68 -23.25
C GLU A 572 -26.40 21.74 -23.26
N PHE A 573 -25.29 22.08 -22.59
CA PHE A 573 -24.14 21.20 -22.48
C PHE A 573 -24.51 19.81 -21.94
N VAL A 574 -25.40 19.75 -20.96
CA VAL A 574 -25.78 18.47 -20.33
C VAL A 574 -26.68 17.65 -21.26
N PRO A 575 -27.84 18.15 -21.74
CA PRO A 575 -28.70 17.33 -22.61
C PRO A 575 -28.08 17.09 -23.99
N GLU A 576 -27.39 18.05 -24.59
CA GLU A 576 -26.84 17.90 -25.94
C GLU A 576 -25.51 17.15 -25.97
N VAL A 577 -24.51 17.61 -25.20
CA VAL A 577 -23.16 17.03 -25.24
C VAL A 577 -23.08 15.77 -24.39
N LEU A 578 -23.51 15.81 -23.13
CA LEU A 578 -23.49 14.63 -22.26
C LEU A 578 -24.64 13.68 -22.56
N GLY A 579 -25.79 14.15 -23.06
CA GLY A 579 -26.93 13.35 -23.49
C GLY A 579 -27.77 12.82 -22.33
N GLN A 580 -27.93 13.61 -21.29
CA GLN A 580 -28.73 13.28 -20.11
C GLN A 580 -29.38 14.51 -19.52
N GLU A 581 -30.30 14.32 -18.59
CA GLU A 581 -30.83 15.40 -17.72
C GLU A 581 -30.32 15.22 -16.29
N ASN A 582 -29.99 16.32 -15.64
CA ASN A 582 -29.67 16.31 -14.23
C ASN A 582 -30.93 16.45 -13.40
N MET A 583 -31.36 15.36 -12.77
CA MET A 583 -32.53 15.32 -11.87
C MET A 583 -32.13 15.34 -10.39
N GLY A 584 -30.92 15.82 -10.08
CA GLY A 584 -30.40 15.87 -8.73
C GLY A 584 -29.72 14.55 -8.32
N TYR A 585 -29.83 14.20 -7.05
CA TYR A 585 -29.16 13.04 -6.48
C TYR A 585 -30.05 12.33 -5.45
N GLY A 586 -29.74 11.09 -5.16
CA GLY A 586 -30.42 10.26 -4.17
C GLY A 586 -30.13 10.70 -2.73
N ALA A 587 -30.43 9.83 -1.78
CA ALA A 587 -30.25 10.12 -0.35
C ALA A 587 -28.81 10.54 -0.04
N ALA A 588 -28.67 11.62 0.72
CA ALA A 588 -27.36 12.09 1.15
C ALA A 588 -26.71 11.07 2.10
N ARG A 589 -25.41 10.81 1.93
CA ARG A 589 -24.62 9.85 2.73
C ARG A 589 -24.96 8.38 2.53
N GLU A 590 -25.78 8.04 1.53
CA GLU A 590 -26.00 6.66 1.15
C GLU A 590 -24.98 6.28 0.05
N PRO A 591 -24.12 5.27 0.26
CA PRO A 591 -23.16 4.84 -0.73
C PRO A 591 -23.86 4.31 -1.99
N THR A 592 -23.15 4.38 -3.10
CA THR A 592 -23.62 3.83 -4.37
C THR A 592 -22.96 2.48 -4.62
N HIS A 593 -23.76 1.43 -4.66
CA HIS A 593 -23.33 0.10 -5.07
C HIS A 593 -23.19 0.05 -6.60
N ILE A 594 -22.02 -0.37 -7.11
CA ILE A 594 -21.63 -0.27 -8.51
C ILE A 594 -21.54 -1.66 -9.14
N VAL A 595 -22.11 -1.79 -10.33
CA VAL A 595 -22.06 -2.99 -11.15
C VAL A 595 -21.46 -2.67 -12.52
N ALA A 596 -20.47 -3.44 -12.94
CA ALA A 596 -19.83 -3.31 -14.25
C ALA A 596 -20.64 -4.04 -15.34
N GLU A 597 -21.07 -3.32 -16.39
CA GLU A 597 -21.86 -3.82 -17.51
C GLU A 597 -20.98 -4.49 -18.56
N GLN A 598 -20.54 -5.72 -18.31
CA GLN A 598 -19.54 -6.44 -19.10
C GLN A 598 -19.89 -6.58 -20.59
N LYS A 599 -21.18 -6.67 -20.93
CA LYS A 599 -21.64 -6.81 -22.33
C LYS A 599 -21.45 -5.52 -23.14
N THR A 600 -21.71 -4.37 -22.53
CA THR A 600 -21.70 -3.06 -23.21
C THR A 600 -20.37 -2.32 -23.01
N GLY A 601 -19.67 -2.59 -21.93
CA GLY A 601 -18.42 -1.92 -21.52
C GLY A 601 -17.15 -2.49 -22.12
N LYS A 602 -17.21 -3.48 -23.05
CA LYS A 602 -16.03 -4.13 -23.65
C LYS A 602 -15.00 -3.11 -24.14
N GLY A 603 -13.78 -3.20 -23.64
CA GLY A 603 -12.67 -2.27 -23.88
C GLY A 603 -12.57 -1.12 -22.86
N LEU A 604 -13.70 -0.62 -22.35
CA LEU A 604 -13.75 0.36 -21.26
C LEU A 604 -13.65 -0.30 -19.87
N LEU A 605 -13.94 -1.60 -19.79
CA LEU A 605 -13.79 -2.42 -18.60
C LEU A 605 -12.56 -3.34 -18.66
N LYS A 606 -11.61 -3.04 -19.57
CA LYS A 606 -10.34 -3.77 -19.63
C LYS A 606 -9.61 -3.67 -18.30
N ASP A 607 -9.12 -4.79 -17.80
CA ASP A 607 -8.41 -4.90 -16.53
C ASP A 607 -9.26 -4.46 -15.30
N ILE A 608 -10.58 -4.46 -15.42
CA ILE A 608 -11.54 -4.31 -14.32
C ILE A 608 -12.30 -5.64 -14.22
N PRO A 609 -12.16 -6.36 -13.10
CA PRO A 609 -12.85 -7.63 -12.92
C PRO A 609 -14.36 -7.45 -12.95
N GLY A 610 -15.06 -8.50 -13.35
CA GLY A 610 -16.53 -8.56 -13.28
C GLY A 610 -16.97 -8.65 -11.82
N GLY A 611 -16.94 -7.53 -11.11
CA GLY A 611 -17.29 -7.46 -9.71
C GLY A 611 -18.13 -6.24 -9.40
N GLU A 612 -18.60 -6.24 -8.18
CA GLU A 612 -19.36 -5.16 -7.55
C GLU A 612 -18.41 -4.43 -6.58
N TRP A 613 -18.52 -3.12 -6.51
CA TRP A 613 -17.82 -2.30 -5.51
C TRP A 613 -18.67 -1.13 -5.09
N GLU A 614 -18.25 -0.37 -4.11
CA GLU A 614 -18.99 0.78 -3.61
C GLU A 614 -18.24 2.09 -3.80
N SER A 615 -18.99 3.15 -4.10
CA SER A 615 -18.56 4.54 -3.97
C SER A 615 -19.24 5.15 -2.77
N GLN A 616 -18.51 5.89 -1.96
CA GLN A 616 -19.06 6.68 -0.86
C GLN A 616 -19.84 7.91 -1.36
N GLY A 617 -19.77 8.19 -2.66
CA GLY A 617 -20.57 9.23 -3.31
C GLY A 617 -22.02 8.82 -3.49
N ASN A 618 -22.95 9.75 -3.18
CA ASN A 618 -24.37 9.56 -3.43
C ASN A 618 -24.69 9.39 -4.93
N LEU A 619 -25.70 8.59 -5.23
CA LEU A 619 -26.18 8.31 -6.58
C LEU A 619 -26.72 9.56 -7.25
N TYR A 620 -26.24 9.90 -8.45
CA TYR A 620 -26.84 10.95 -9.28
C TYR A 620 -28.03 10.40 -10.06
N LEU A 621 -29.15 11.16 -10.02
CA LEU A 621 -30.37 10.78 -10.70
C LEU A 621 -30.40 11.38 -12.10
N LEU A 622 -30.66 10.54 -13.08
CA LEU A 622 -30.87 10.93 -14.47
C LEU A 622 -32.36 10.96 -14.74
N GLY A 623 -32.80 11.90 -15.58
CA GLY A 623 -34.15 11.86 -16.16
C GLY A 623 -34.32 10.68 -17.13
N ASN A 624 -35.51 10.54 -17.71
CA ASN A 624 -35.81 9.52 -18.72
C ASN A 624 -35.09 9.74 -20.05
N SER A 625 -34.15 10.65 -20.11
CA SER A 625 -33.57 11.25 -21.30
C SER A 625 -32.13 10.83 -21.61
N LEU A 626 -31.62 9.75 -21.00
CA LEU A 626 -30.34 9.24 -21.49
C LEU A 626 -30.45 8.91 -22.98
N ASP A 627 -29.56 9.52 -23.80
CA ASP A 627 -29.48 9.25 -25.21
C ASP A 627 -29.58 7.73 -25.49
N ASN A 628 -30.55 7.33 -26.29
CA ASN A 628 -30.80 5.92 -26.62
C ASN A 628 -29.62 5.24 -27.35
N LYS A 629 -28.66 6.01 -27.87
CA LYS A 629 -27.42 5.54 -28.47
C LYS A 629 -26.26 5.44 -27.46
N ALA A 630 -26.47 5.89 -26.23
CA ALA A 630 -25.48 5.76 -25.18
C ALA A 630 -25.28 4.30 -24.82
N LYS A 631 -24.04 3.93 -24.58
CA LYS A 631 -23.66 2.58 -24.08
C LYS A 631 -23.34 2.70 -22.61
N VAL A 632 -24.17 2.14 -21.78
CA VAL A 632 -23.94 2.05 -20.33
C VAL A 632 -22.74 1.14 -20.08
N ILE A 633 -21.84 1.58 -19.19
CA ILE A 633 -20.60 0.90 -18.84
C ILE A 633 -20.66 0.47 -17.37
N LEU A 634 -21.14 1.37 -16.51
CA LEU A 634 -21.34 1.12 -15.08
C LEU A 634 -22.76 1.52 -14.69
N SER A 635 -23.43 0.68 -13.91
CA SER A 635 -24.70 0.96 -13.25
C SER A 635 -24.48 1.10 -11.76
N GLY A 636 -25.19 2.01 -11.12
CA GLY A 636 -25.10 2.24 -9.68
C GLY A 636 -26.48 2.14 -9.03
N THR A 637 -26.55 1.51 -7.87
CA THR A 637 -27.77 1.36 -7.07
C THR A 637 -27.58 1.96 -5.69
N SER A 638 -28.54 2.77 -5.25
CA SER A 638 -28.62 3.33 -3.90
C SER A 638 -30.08 3.57 -3.57
N ASP A 639 -30.50 3.28 -2.34
CA ASP A 639 -31.89 3.46 -1.86
C ASP A 639 -32.95 2.90 -2.84
N GLY A 640 -32.70 1.67 -3.33
CA GLY A 640 -33.61 0.97 -4.25
C GLY A 640 -33.73 1.59 -5.66
N LYS A 641 -32.95 2.61 -6.00
CA LYS A 641 -32.88 3.23 -7.32
C LYS A 641 -31.61 2.79 -8.05
N THR A 642 -31.76 2.38 -9.30
CA THR A 642 -30.63 2.04 -10.17
C THR A 642 -30.53 3.04 -11.31
N MET A 643 -29.32 3.59 -11.54
CA MET A 643 -29.03 4.55 -12.60
C MET A 643 -27.78 4.16 -13.36
N PRO A 644 -27.68 4.50 -14.68
CA PRO A 644 -26.40 4.53 -15.36
C PRO A 644 -25.46 5.55 -14.71
N ILE A 645 -24.34 5.12 -14.18
CA ILE A 645 -23.35 5.99 -13.54
C ILE A 645 -22.10 6.23 -14.38
N ALA A 646 -21.88 5.41 -15.40
CA ALA A 646 -20.91 5.71 -16.46
C ALA A 646 -21.42 5.20 -17.80
N TYR A 647 -21.24 5.99 -18.85
CA TYR A 647 -21.62 5.63 -20.20
C TYR A 647 -20.80 6.37 -21.25
N SER A 648 -20.74 5.81 -22.46
CA SER A 648 -20.11 6.42 -23.63
C SER A 648 -21.13 6.72 -24.73
N ARG A 649 -20.94 7.81 -25.44
CA ARG A 649 -21.74 8.20 -26.59
C ARG A 649 -20.91 8.97 -27.63
N LYS A 650 -21.58 9.39 -28.71
CA LYS A 650 -21.04 10.35 -29.68
C LYS A 650 -21.95 11.58 -29.74
N PHE A 651 -21.35 12.74 -29.75
CA PHE A 651 -22.01 14.00 -30.08
C PHE A 651 -21.36 14.57 -31.34
N GLY A 652 -22.08 14.55 -32.46
CA GLY A 652 -21.49 14.77 -33.76
C GLY A 652 -20.33 13.78 -34.04
N ARG A 653 -19.11 14.31 -34.26
CA ARG A 653 -17.88 13.51 -34.38
C ARG A 653 -17.14 13.30 -33.08
N SER A 654 -17.50 14.03 -32.03
CA SER A 654 -16.85 13.97 -30.72
C SER A 654 -17.24 12.67 -29.98
N ARG A 655 -16.24 12.01 -29.37
CA ARG A 655 -16.44 10.92 -28.42
C ARG A 655 -16.66 11.50 -27.02
N VAL A 656 -17.71 11.10 -26.38
CA VAL A 656 -18.08 11.59 -25.05
C VAL A 656 -18.17 10.42 -24.09
N ILE A 657 -17.51 10.55 -22.95
CA ILE A 657 -17.74 9.70 -21.77
C ILE A 657 -18.19 10.62 -20.62
N TYR A 658 -19.15 10.14 -19.89
CA TYR A 658 -19.53 10.75 -18.63
C TYR A 658 -19.53 9.69 -17.53
N THR A 659 -19.09 10.07 -16.34
CA THR A 659 -19.28 9.28 -15.11
C THR A 659 -19.75 10.18 -13.96
N SER A 660 -20.72 9.71 -13.18
CA SER A 660 -21.14 10.33 -11.94
C SER A 660 -20.31 9.93 -10.73
N LEU A 661 -19.36 9.01 -10.91
CA LEU A 661 -18.29 8.74 -9.95
C LEU A 661 -17.31 9.91 -9.93
N GLY A 662 -16.48 9.99 -8.90
CA GLY A 662 -15.53 11.08 -8.68
C GLY A 662 -15.73 11.72 -7.30
N TYR A 663 -16.31 10.99 -6.34
CA TYR A 663 -16.20 11.31 -4.93
C TYR A 663 -14.71 11.17 -4.51
N PRO A 664 -14.20 11.91 -3.52
CA PRO A 664 -12.77 11.87 -3.17
C PRO A 664 -12.20 10.46 -3.01
N THR A 665 -12.92 9.57 -2.31
CA THR A 665 -12.50 8.17 -2.11
C THR A 665 -12.50 7.32 -3.38
N ASP A 666 -13.24 7.69 -4.43
CA ASP A 666 -13.21 6.99 -5.70
C ASP A 666 -11.81 7.07 -6.33
N PHE A 667 -11.10 8.19 -6.16
CA PHE A 667 -9.74 8.38 -6.70
C PHE A 667 -8.66 7.55 -5.99
N THR A 668 -9.01 6.86 -4.90
CA THR A 668 -8.15 5.85 -4.27
C THR A 668 -8.57 4.42 -4.65
N HIS A 669 -9.76 4.24 -5.25
CA HIS A 669 -10.25 2.91 -5.62
C HIS A 669 -9.63 2.45 -6.95
N PRO A 670 -8.96 1.27 -7.01
CA PRO A 670 -8.20 0.82 -8.17
C PRO A 670 -9.07 0.66 -9.43
N TYR A 671 -10.31 0.22 -9.29
CA TYR A 671 -11.22 0.02 -10.43
C TYR A 671 -11.67 1.35 -11.05
N PHE A 672 -11.91 2.38 -10.23
CA PHE A 672 -12.24 3.68 -10.74
C PHE A 672 -11.05 4.34 -11.48
N ILE A 673 -9.85 4.24 -10.90
CA ILE A 673 -8.62 4.73 -11.57
C ILE A 673 -8.41 4.01 -12.90
N GLN A 674 -8.57 2.67 -12.93
CA GLN A 674 -8.44 1.91 -14.17
C GLN A 674 -9.53 2.26 -15.18
N PHE A 675 -10.77 2.46 -14.71
CA PHE A 675 -11.86 2.93 -15.57
C PHE A 675 -11.55 4.29 -16.21
N LEU A 676 -11.05 5.26 -15.45
CA LEU A 676 -10.66 6.56 -15.98
C LEU A 676 -9.51 6.45 -17.01
N LYS A 677 -8.51 5.61 -16.77
CA LYS A 677 -7.45 5.32 -17.75
C LYS A 677 -8.02 4.74 -19.04
N ASN A 678 -8.89 3.75 -18.93
CA ASN A 678 -9.55 3.14 -20.08
C ASN A 678 -10.46 4.15 -20.83
N ALA A 679 -11.13 5.04 -20.10
CA ALA A 679 -11.97 6.09 -20.65
C ALA A 679 -11.14 7.10 -21.48
N ILE A 680 -9.99 7.49 -20.98
CA ILE A 680 -9.03 8.35 -21.70
C ILE A 680 -8.53 7.62 -22.97
N ASP A 681 -8.05 6.38 -22.85
CA ASP A 681 -7.56 5.60 -23.99
C ASP A 681 -8.66 5.43 -25.07
N TRP A 682 -9.88 5.15 -24.63
CA TRP A 682 -11.01 5.01 -25.55
C TRP A 682 -11.35 6.34 -26.25
N THR A 683 -11.39 7.47 -25.51
CA THR A 683 -11.69 8.78 -26.10
C THR A 683 -10.62 9.19 -27.12
N LEU A 684 -9.35 8.95 -26.84
CA LEU A 684 -8.21 9.27 -27.68
C LEU A 684 -7.94 8.22 -28.79
N LYS A 685 -8.73 7.13 -28.86
CA LYS A 685 -8.55 6.02 -29.81
C LYS A 685 -7.20 5.33 -29.70
N ILE A 686 -6.66 5.24 -28.51
CA ILE A 686 -5.44 4.48 -28.23
C ILE A 686 -5.84 3.00 -28.16
N LYS A 687 -5.03 2.14 -28.80
CA LYS A 687 -5.30 0.69 -28.88
C LYS A 687 -4.74 -0.07 -27.67
#